data_ecc7e81a36c6c2598d29af71109363c6
#
_entry.id   ecc7e81a36c6c2598d29af71109363c6
#
_cell.length_a   1.000
_cell.length_b   1.000
_cell.length_c   1.000
_cell.angle_alpha   90.00
_cell.angle_beta   90.00
_cell.angle_gamma   90.00
#
_symmetry.space_group_name_H-M   'P 1'
#
loop_
_entity.id
_entity.type
_entity.pdbx_description
1 polymer ?
#
loop_
_entity_poly.entity_id
_entity_poly.type
_entity_poly.pdbx_seq_one_letter_code
_entity_poly.pdbx_strand_id
1 'polypeptide(L)'
;MSLRHVAHCPPGTPFYDRPAAITGADAFPAATAEAPAGWTREPMGEWTVLTPPGLELPGQGWKIHVSATERTAPEVLDIVSAYCTSRSLLFKFLTSPSMLMLRNSKYGDRGSSGKFITLYPRDEAELETVLTELDALLEGRPGPAVLSDLRWGAGPLYLRYGGFKLKLGPGPNGAPVPCIEDPDGNLVPDVRGPSFRPPAWLELPPCVVQALAERSRGGSLGDFPFKITQALHFSNGGGVYRATDTRDGREVLVKEGRPHAGLDDAGADAVERLRREHDAMAALDGLPWFPKVLDWRRGAEHWFLTREFVDGNALTKETAERNPMLHPVTARDTAMPVAEYTAWALDVLDRIEAAVAAMHERGLVFGDLHPNNVLIRPDGTVAFIDLETTLPIEGHTGQAIGAPGFCAPAGTTGTAVDRYALGCLRLSLFLPLTPVMSFNRRRSEDLLAQITAFFPVPEGYADQVRADLGHAPAPAGGPLATPARIATGILTCATPERTDRLFPGDADQFLHGDGGLNIANGAAGVLWALRGAGIDVPEAHVDWLADAARAVTDPRPGLYDGLAGIACVLHDFGRSDEAAALLYRAHGLLPTATLRDGSPDRSLSGGIAGLGLALLHLGEDTAARELAAALVNSPTLEERPGLLRGASGEALFLLAAGRDDAARVALVHDLELSRQPLPTPWHRVQLAHGGAGQAIAVHHYLAAHRDPYLTAVHDALLTDLTSQFHPACGLFTGRAGALAALICTDDGSAATARALAELRSGLEPFAVAHENDPDATGFLGDHLLRLSTDLATGSAGVLAALTAPRTAVLPYLPAPAPVPAAR
;
A
#
# COMPACT_ATOMS: atom_id res chain seq x y z
N MET A 1 -5.60 -1.37 -4.96
CA MET A 1 -5.00 -1.91 -3.71
C MET A 1 -3.49 -1.75 -3.81
N SER A 2 -2.82 -1.28 -2.76
CA SER A 2 -1.36 -1.16 -2.72
C SER A 2 -0.73 -2.51 -2.38
N LEU A 3 0.11 -3.06 -3.27
CA LEU A 3 0.85 -4.31 -3.02
C LEU A 3 1.68 -4.24 -1.72
N ARG A 4 2.16 -3.04 -1.36
CA ARG A 4 2.88 -2.80 -0.13
C ARG A 4 2.01 -3.08 1.11
N HIS A 5 0.78 -2.57 1.17
CA HIS A 5 -0.12 -2.82 2.30
C HIS A 5 -0.47 -4.30 2.41
N VAL A 6 -0.71 -4.97 1.27
CA VAL A 6 -0.95 -6.43 1.26
C VAL A 6 0.23 -7.21 1.83
N ALA A 7 1.47 -6.83 1.48
CA ALA A 7 2.67 -7.48 2.00
C ALA A 7 2.84 -7.34 3.53
N HIS A 8 2.19 -6.34 4.15
CA HIS A 8 2.22 -6.11 5.59
C HIS A 8 0.92 -6.55 6.30
N CYS A 9 0.14 -7.42 5.67
CA CYS A 9 -1.09 -8.01 6.23
C CYS A 9 -0.87 -9.46 6.65
N PRO A 10 -0.05 -9.75 7.69
CA PRO A 10 0.15 -11.12 8.12
C PRO A 10 -1.15 -11.76 8.60
N PRO A 11 -1.32 -13.08 8.43
CA PRO A 11 -2.47 -13.80 8.99
C PRO A 11 -2.47 -13.75 10.52
N GLY A 12 -3.67 -13.77 11.12
CA GLY A 12 -3.83 -13.88 12.57
C GLY A 12 -3.62 -12.60 13.38
N THR A 13 -3.38 -11.44 12.74
CA THR A 13 -3.37 -10.14 13.41
C THR A 13 -4.31 -9.15 12.73
N PRO A 14 -5.05 -8.33 13.51
CA PRO A 14 -5.89 -7.28 12.96
C PRO A 14 -5.10 -6.04 12.51
N PHE A 15 -3.79 -5.98 12.80
CA PHE A 15 -2.91 -4.85 12.50
C PHE A 15 -1.94 -5.16 11.36
N TYR A 16 -1.41 -4.10 10.73
CA TYR A 16 -0.24 -4.23 9.86
C TYR A 16 0.98 -4.64 10.66
N ASP A 17 1.81 -5.52 10.11
CA ASP A 17 3.11 -5.88 10.70
C ASP A 17 4.13 -6.26 9.62
N ARG A 18 5.39 -6.32 10.04
CA ARG A 18 6.45 -6.82 9.16
C ARG A 18 6.23 -8.31 8.89
N PRO A 19 6.41 -8.76 7.65
CA PRO A 19 6.36 -10.20 7.34
C PRO A 19 7.29 -11.02 8.24
N ALA A 20 8.47 -10.49 8.55
CA ALA A 20 9.45 -11.15 9.42
C ALA A 20 9.01 -11.29 10.90
N ALA A 21 8.02 -10.53 11.38
CA ALA A 21 7.53 -10.64 12.76
C ALA A 21 6.81 -11.97 13.04
N ILE A 22 6.36 -12.69 11.98
CA ILE A 22 5.64 -13.96 12.08
C ILE A 22 6.60 -15.15 12.23
N THR A 23 7.89 -14.98 11.97
CA THR A 23 8.85 -16.07 11.71
C THR A 23 9.28 -16.90 12.92
N GLY A 24 8.81 -16.59 14.13
CA GLY A 24 9.24 -17.35 15.33
C GLY A 24 8.64 -18.74 15.46
N ALA A 25 7.43 -18.97 14.93
CA ALA A 25 6.66 -20.20 15.16
C ALA A 25 6.89 -21.29 14.11
N ASP A 26 7.30 -20.95 12.88
CA ASP A 26 7.44 -21.86 11.75
C ASP A 26 8.83 -21.84 11.09
N ALA A 27 9.87 -21.40 11.81
CA ALA A 27 11.23 -21.34 11.28
C ALA A 27 11.72 -22.72 10.81
N PHE A 28 12.46 -22.74 9.69
CA PHE A 28 13.16 -23.97 9.28
C PHE A 28 14.09 -24.45 10.40
N PRO A 29 14.23 -25.77 10.65
CA PRO A 29 15.14 -26.28 11.67
C PRO A 29 16.58 -25.73 11.53
N ALA A 30 17.05 -25.55 10.30
CA ALA A 30 18.36 -24.95 10.01
C ALA A 30 18.50 -23.49 10.49
N ALA A 31 17.40 -22.75 10.67
CA ALA A 31 17.44 -21.37 11.15
C ALA A 31 17.67 -21.25 12.65
N THR A 32 17.30 -22.28 13.42
CA THR A 32 17.39 -22.29 14.89
C THR A 32 18.44 -23.27 15.43
N ALA A 33 18.92 -24.21 14.60
CA ALA A 33 19.94 -25.18 14.99
C ALA A 33 21.26 -24.48 15.39
N GLU A 34 22.11 -25.12 16.17
CA GLU A 34 23.44 -24.63 16.49
C GLU A 34 24.29 -24.44 15.22
N ALA A 35 25.00 -23.32 15.11
CA ALA A 35 25.87 -23.09 13.97
C ALA A 35 27.03 -24.10 13.94
N PRO A 36 27.52 -24.53 12.78
CA PRO A 36 28.72 -25.38 12.70
C PRO A 36 29.91 -24.75 13.44
N ALA A 37 30.81 -25.60 13.93
CA ALA A 37 31.95 -25.14 14.73
C ALA A 37 32.73 -24.04 14.02
N GLY A 38 32.88 -22.88 14.68
CA GLY A 38 33.55 -21.70 14.15
C GLY A 38 32.75 -20.84 13.18
N TRP A 39 31.54 -21.23 12.81
CA TRP A 39 30.64 -20.42 11.96
C TRP A 39 29.83 -19.44 12.81
N THR A 40 29.46 -18.32 12.20
CA THR A 40 28.44 -17.41 12.76
C THR A 40 27.08 -17.64 12.08
N ARG A 41 26.01 -17.50 12.86
CA ARG A 41 24.62 -17.44 12.35
C ARG A 41 24.03 -16.12 12.79
N GLU A 42 23.53 -15.35 11.82
CA GLU A 42 22.97 -14.01 12.08
C GLU A 42 21.60 -13.87 11.36
N PRO A 43 20.58 -13.34 12.06
CA PRO A 43 19.35 -12.94 11.40
C PRO A 43 19.59 -11.64 10.61
N MET A 44 19.08 -11.57 9.37
CA MET A 44 19.15 -10.39 8.52
C MET A 44 17.76 -10.17 7.86
N GLY A 45 16.87 -9.51 8.58
CA GLY A 45 15.48 -9.35 8.14
C GLY A 45 14.78 -10.71 8.01
N GLU A 46 14.32 -11.06 6.82
CA GLU A 46 13.67 -12.33 6.49
C GLU A 46 14.65 -13.50 6.25
N TRP A 47 15.96 -13.24 6.32
CA TRP A 47 17.02 -14.19 6.02
C TRP A 47 17.76 -14.66 7.26
N THR A 48 18.17 -15.91 7.23
CA THR A 48 19.21 -16.45 8.13
C THR A 48 20.50 -16.57 7.33
N VAL A 49 21.58 -15.92 7.83
CA VAL A 49 22.91 -15.92 7.19
C VAL A 49 23.86 -16.82 7.96
N LEU A 50 24.58 -17.69 7.26
CA LEU A 50 25.64 -18.52 7.82
C LEU A 50 26.98 -18.14 7.19
N THR A 51 27.92 -17.69 8.04
CA THR A 51 29.24 -17.23 7.62
C THR A 51 30.32 -18.15 8.19
N PRO A 52 31.17 -18.75 7.33
CA PRO A 52 32.31 -19.58 7.77
C PRO A 52 33.41 -18.71 8.39
N PRO A 53 34.27 -19.30 9.24
CA PRO A 53 35.35 -18.59 9.89
C PRO A 53 36.39 -18.09 8.89
N GLY A 54 36.90 -16.86 9.10
CA GLY A 54 38.00 -16.29 8.31
C GLY A 54 37.68 -16.00 6.85
N LEU A 55 36.40 -15.97 6.48
CA LEU A 55 36.00 -15.68 5.10
C LEU A 55 36.16 -14.18 4.78
N GLU A 56 36.92 -13.90 3.73
CA GLU A 56 36.95 -12.60 3.08
C GLU A 56 36.24 -12.69 1.72
N LEU A 57 35.18 -11.89 1.52
CA LEU A 57 34.47 -11.80 0.25
C LEU A 57 34.70 -10.43 -0.38
N PRO A 58 34.75 -10.37 -1.72
CA PRO A 58 34.71 -9.11 -2.45
C PRO A 58 33.43 -8.32 -2.17
N GLY A 59 33.42 -7.04 -2.51
CA GLY A 59 32.22 -6.22 -2.36
C GLY A 59 31.06 -6.62 -3.27
N GLN A 60 31.36 -7.30 -4.38
CA GLN A 60 30.44 -7.75 -5.43
C GLN A 60 31.01 -8.96 -6.18
N GLY A 61 30.16 -9.72 -6.84
CA GLY A 61 30.53 -10.92 -7.55
C GLY A 61 29.33 -11.72 -8.07
N TRP A 62 29.63 -12.94 -8.54
CA TRP A 62 28.59 -13.88 -8.96
C TRP A 62 27.89 -14.49 -7.74
N LYS A 63 26.56 -14.46 -7.75
CA LYS A 63 25.68 -15.12 -6.77
C LYS A 63 25.00 -16.30 -7.42
N ILE A 64 24.84 -17.36 -6.62
CA ILE A 64 23.97 -18.48 -7.00
C ILE A 64 22.72 -18.40 -6.16
N HIS A 65 21.54 -18.37 -6.79
CA HIS A 65 20.26 -18.51 -6.13
C HIS A 65 19.73 -19.92 -6.36
N VAL A 66 19.28 -20.54 -5.27
CA VAL A 66 18.58 -21.83 -5.32
C VAL A 66 17.11 -21.55 -5.11
N SER A 67 16.29 -22.05 -6.01
CA SER A 67 14.83 -21.99 -5.93
C SER A 67 14.27 -23.29 -5.34
N ALA A 68 13.10 -23.23 -4.72
CA ALA A 68 12.36 -24.40 -4.25
C ALA A 68 10.86 -24.11 -4.22
N THR A 69 10.08 -25.17 -4.31
CA THR A 69 8.66 -25.14 -3.90
C THR A 69 8.58 -25.32 -2.38
N GLU A 70 7.45 -24.93 -1.77
CA GLU A 70 7.23 -25.14 -0.32
C GLU A 70 7.45 -26.59 0.10
N ARG A 71 6.99 -27.52 -0.74
CA ARG A 71 7.11 -28.95 -0.48
C ARG A 71 8.56 -29.45 -0.52
N THR A 72 9.39 -28.90 -1.39
CA THR A 72 10.79 -29.35 -1.56
C THR A 72 11.79 -28.51 -0.77
N ALA A 73 11.37 -27.38 -0.21
CA ALA A 73 12.25 -26.43 0.48
C ALA A 73 13.03 -27.06 1.65
N PRO A 74 12.44 -27.88 2.54
CA PRO A 74 13.21 -28.50 3.62
C PRO A 74 14.35 -29.37 3.09
N GLU A 75 14.06 -30.26 2.14
CA GLU A 75 15.07 -31.16 1.55
C GLU A 75 16.15 -30.37 0.78
N VAL A 76 15.77 -29.37 -0.01
CA VAL A 76 16.71 -28.50 -0.74
C VAL A 76 17.62 -27.75 0.24
N LEU A 77 17.05 -27.24 1.33
CA LEU A 77 17.82 -26.53 2.36
C LEU A 77 18.83 -27.46 3.06
N ASP A 78 18.44 -28.69 3.38
CA ASP A 78 19.34 -29.68 4.02
C ASP A 78 20.51 -30.02 3.10
N ILE A 79 20.26 -30.29 1.81
CA ILE A 79 21.29 -30.58 0.81
C ILE A 79 22.25 -29.41 0.66
N VAL A 80 21.73 -28.20 0.44
CA VAL A 80 22.53 -27.01 0.20
C VAL A 80 23.32 -26.60 1.44
N SER A 81 22.71 -26.69 2.63
CA SER A 81 23.40 -26.39 3.90
C SER A 81 24.56 -27.35 4.16
N ALA A 82 24.38 -28.67 3.96
CA ALA A 82 25.45 -29.66 4.08
C ALA A 82 26.56 -29.40 3.09
N TYR A 83 26.24 -29.11 1.82
CA TYR A 83 27.18 -28.77 0.78
C TYR A 83 28.00 -27.51 1.13
N CYS A 84 27.31 -26.40 1.48
CA CYS A 84 27.97 -25.14 1.82
C CYS A 84 28.90 -25.28 3.04
N THR A 85 28.44 -26.04 4.06
CA THR A 85 29.23 -26.29 5.27
C THR A 85 30.51 -27.07 4.94
N SER A 86 30.43 -28.12 4.10
CA SER A 86 31.58 -28.94 3.70
C SER A 86 32.62 -28.16 2.88
N ARG A 87 32.19 -27.10 2.18
CA ARG A 87 33.02 -26.27 1.31
C ARG A 87 33.44 -24.94 1.92
N SER A 88 33.02 -24.63 3.16
CA SER A 88 33.21 -23.30 3.80
C SER A 88 32.71 -22.14 2.92
N LEU A 89 31.51 -22.30 2.36
CA LEU A 89 30.88 -21.34 1.45
C LEU A 89 29.80 -20.57 2.22
N LEU A 90 29.87 -19.23 2.21
CA LEU A 90 28.85 -18.37 2.78
C LEU A 90 27.54 -18.54 2.03
N PHE A 91 26.45 -18.67 2.77
CA PHE A 91 25.12 -18.72 2.22
C PHE A 91 24.08 -18.09 3.16
N LYS A 92 22.95 -17.71 2.60
CA LYS A 92 21.76 -17.31 3.35
C LYS A 92 20.52 -17.96 2.77
N PHE A 93 19.50 -18.12 3.61
CA PHE A 93 18.22 -18.69 3.21
C PHE A 93 17.06 -17.98 3.90
N LEU A 94 15.86 -18.04 3.30
CA LEU A 94 14.65 -17.52 3.94
C LEU A 94 14.38 -18.30 5.23
N THR A 95 14.12 -17.58 6.31
CA THR A 95 14.08 -18.14 7.67
C THR A 95 12.96 -19.16 7.88
N SER A 96 11.83 -19.04 7.13
CA SER A 96 10.66 -19.87 7.34
C SER A 96 9.92 -20.27 6.06
N PRO A 97 9.13 -21.36 6.08
CA PRO A 97 8.18 -21.71 5.02
C PRO A 97 7.20 -20.59 4.69
N SER A 98 6.66 -19.89 5.71
CA SER A 98 5.76 -18.77 5.50
C SER A 98 6.40 -17.63 4.69
N MET A 99 7.70 -17.35 4.92
CA MET A 99 8.45 -16.37 4.12
C MET A 99 8.63 -16.83 2.67
N LEU A 100 8.88 -18.12 2.45
CA LEU A 100 8.98 -18.68 1.10
C LEU A 100 7.64 -18.59 0.37
N MET A 101 6.54 -18.94 1.05
CA MET A 101 5.18 -18.82 0.51
C MET A 101 4.87 -17.37 0.13
N LEU A 102 5.09 -16.42 1.05
CA LEU A 102 4.86 -15.00 0.81
C LEU A 102 5.67 -14.49 -0.39
N ARG A 103 6.94 -14.91 -0.50
CA ARG A 103 7.81 -14.54 -1.62
C ARG A 103 7.32 -15.06 -2.96
N ASN A 104 6.73 -16.25 -2.98
CA ASN A 104 6.22 -16.90 -4.18
C ASN A 104 4.70 -16.68 -4.38
N SER A 105 4.00 -15.97 -3.48
CA SER A 105 2.57 -15.68 -3.57
C SER A 105 2.21 -14.80 -4.78
N LYS A 106 0.94 -14.75 -5.12
CA LYS A 106 0.38 -13.91 -6.22
C LYS A 106 0.80 -12.44 -6.07
N TYR A 107 0.87 -11.95 -4.84
CA TYR A 107 1.20 -10.55 -4.53
C TYR A 107 2.67 -10.34 -4.11
N GLY A 108 3.49 -11.39 -4.15
CA GLY A 108 4.92 -11.32 -3.89
C GLY A 108 5.66 -10.45 -4.91
N ASP A 109 6.80 -9.89 -4.49
CA ASP A 109 7.65 -9.10 -5.39
C ASP A 109 8.25 -9.99 -6.48
N ARG A 110 7.93 -9.69 -7.74
CA ARG A 110 8.37 -10.43 -8.93
C ARG A 110 9.90 -10.50 -9.07
N GLY A 111 10.61 -9.48 -8.60
CA GLY A 111 12.09 -9.41 -8.68
C GLY A 111 12.81 -10.29 -7.65
N SER A 112 12.12 -10.69 -6.59
CA SER A 112 12.65 -11.55 -5.53
C SER A 112 12.05 -12.97 -5.52
N SER A 113 10.99 -13.22 -6.29
CA SER A 113 10.37 -14.52 -6.40
C SER A 113 11.37 -15.61 -6.86
N GLY A 114 11.26 -16.78 -6.26
CA GLY A 114 12.13 -17.93 -6.55
C GLY A 114 13.47 -17.92 -5.79
N LYS A 115 13.86 -16.83 -5.15
CA LYS A 115 15.12 -16.74 -4.39
C LYS A 115 14.94 -17.28 -2.97
N PHE A 116 15.13 -18.58 -2.81
CA PHE A 116 15.02 -19.25 -1.52
C PHE A 116 16.34 -19.29 -0.76
N ILE A 117 17.44 -19.70 -1.44
CA ILE A 117 18.79 -19.71 -0.87
C ILE A 117 19.71 -18.87 -1.77
N THR A 118 20.68 -18.17 -1.20
CA THR A 118 21.71 -17.43 -1.95
C THR A 118 23.08 -17.85 -1.46
N LEU A 119 23.96 -18.26 -2.39
CA LEU A 119 25.33 -18.63 -2.15
C LEU A 119 26.26 -17.56 -2.74
N TYR A 120 27.43 -17.39 -2.11
CA TYR A 120 28.41 -16.38 -2.44
C TYR A 120 29.77 -16.99 -2.77
N PRO A 121 29.99 -17.50 -3.99
CA PRO A 121 31.28 -17.96 -4.42
C PRO A 121 32.34 -16.85 -4.34
N ARG A 122 33.58 -17.21 -4.01
CA ARG A 122 34.70 -16.26 -3.83
C ARG A 122 35.22 -15.74 -5.17
N ASP A 123 35.21 -16.64 -6.18
CA ASP A 123 35.72 -16.39 -7.51
C ASP A 123 34.99 -17.22 -8.57
N GLU A 124 35.37 -17.07 -9.82
CA GLU A 124 34.72 -17.73 -10.96
C GLU A 124 35.01 -19.24 -11.03
N ALA A 125 36.15 -19.70 -10.52
CA ALA A 125 36.48 -21.14 -10.47
C ALA A 125 35.60 -21.85 -9.42
N GLU A 126 35.39 -21.23 -8.28
CA GLU A 126 34.47 -21.74 -7.27
C GLU A 126 33.03 -21.67 -7.78
N LEU A 127 32.65 -20.61 -8.50
CA LEU A 127 31.32 -20.49 -9.14
C LEU A 127 31.01 -21.71 -10.02
N GLU A 128 31.92 -22.06 -10.97
CA GLU A 128 31.74 -23.17 -11.89
C GLU A 128 31.66 -24.51 -11.15
N THR A 129 32.54 -24.69 -10.16
CA THR A 129 32.56 -25.90 -9.33
C THR A 129 31.24 -26.07 -8.57
N VAL A 130 30.76 -25.01 -7.90
CA VAL A 130 29.54 -25.03 -7.10
C VAL A 130 28.33 -25.28 -7.99
N LEU A 131 28.25 -24.62 -9.15
CA LEU A 131 27.14 -24.81 -10.08
C LEU A 131 27.06 -26.26 -10.59
N THR A 132 28.20 -26.84 -10.98
CA THR A 132 28.26 -28.20 -11.51
C THR A 132 27.89 -29.25 -10.45
N GLU A 133 28.46 -29.12 -9.25
CA GLU A 133 28.20 -30.09 -8.17
C GLU A 133 26.79 -29.99 -7.60
N LEU A 134 26.26 -28.76 -7.42
CA LEU A 134 24.89 -28.58 -6.94
C LEU A 134 23.83 -28.95 -7.99
N ASP A 135 24.10 -28.77 -9.27
CA ASP A 135 23.17 -29.20 -10.33
C ASP A 135 22.92 -30.69 -10.25
N ALA A 136 24.01 -31.49 -10.08
CA ALA A 136 23.89 -32.92 -9.90
C ALA A 136 23.13 -33.33 -8.62
N LEU A 137 23.34 -32.59 -7.51
CA LEU A 137 22.66 -32.85 -6.22
C LEU A 137 21.19 -32.46 -6.21
N LEU A 138 20.83 -31.46 -7.00
CA LEU A 138 19.48 -30.89 -7.04
C LEU A 138 18.70 -31.27 -8.31
N GLU A 139 19.20 -32.22 -9.12
CA GLU A 139 18.57 -32.64 -10.35
C GLU A 139 17.10 -33.01 -10.16
N GLY A 140 16.24 -32.54 -11.06
CA GLY A 140 14.80 -32.83 -11.09
C GLY A 140 13.96 -32.18 -10.02
N ARG A 141 14.54 -31.38 -9.09
CA ARG A 141 13.77 -30.67 -8.09
C ARG A 141 13.09 -29.43 -8.66
N PRO A 142 11.78 -29.25 -8.43
CA PRO A 142 11.06 -28.10 -8.94
C PRO A 142 11.27 -26.86 -8.09
N GLY A 143 11.15 -25.68 -8.73
CA GLY A 143 11.11 -24.39 -8.10
C GLY A 143 10.71 -23.30 -9.10
N PRO A 144 10.16 -22.16 -8.62
CA PRO A 144 9.83 -21.06 -9.51
C PRO A 144 11.06 -20.47 -10.19
N ALA A 145 10.91 -20.04 -11.44
CA ALA A 145 11.99 -19.40 -12.18
C ALA A 145 12.37 -18.05 -11.53
N VAL A 146 13.67 -17.77 -11.38
CA VAL A 146 14.20 -16.47 -10.95
C VAL A 146 14.43 -15.60 -12.17
N LEU A 147 13.52 -14.67 -12.45
CA LEU A 147 13.46 -13.94 -13.73
C LEU A 147 14.70 -13.09 -14.02
N SER A 148 15.29 -12.47 -12.99
CA SER A 148 16.47 -11.62 -13.13
C SER A 148 17.77 -12.36 -13.39
N ASP A 149 17.74 -13.71 -13.30
CA ASP A 149 18.91 -14.55 -13.26
C ASP A 149 19.00 -15.48 -14.47
N LEU A 150 20.19 -15.96 -14.79
CA LEU A 150 20.40 -17.03 -15.77
C LEU A 150 20.17 -18.37 -15.08
N ARG A 151 19.27 -19.19 -15.62
CA ARG A 151 19.10 -20.57 -15.17
C ARG A 151 20.30 -21.42 -15.57
N TRP A 152 20.78 -22.23 -14.64
CA TRP A 152 21.82 -23.22 -14.85
C TRP A 152 21.21 -24.61 -14.93
N GLY A 153 21.55 -25.38 -15.97
CA GLY A 153 21.04 -26.73 -16.20
C GLY A 153 19.50 -26.79 -16.26
N ALA A 154 18.94 -27.93 -15.83
CA ALA A 154 17.51 -28.16 -15.76
C ALA A 154 16.94 -28.02 -14.33
N GLY A 155 17.82 -27.93 -13.33
CA GLY A 155 17.47 -27.84 -11.91
C GLY A 155 17.06 -26.44 -11.43
N PRO A 156 16.93 -26.25 -10.11
CA PRO A 156 16.48 -25.00 -9.51
C PRO A 156 17.62 -24.00 -9.24
N LEU A 157 18.71 -24.05 -10.03
CA LEU A 157 19.86 -23.17 -9.88
C LEU A 157 19.79 -21.98 -10.85
N TYR A 158 20.12 -20.81 -10.31
CA TYR A 158 20.12 -19.54 -11.04
C TYR A 158 21.33 -18.73 -10.63
N LEU A 159 21.89 -17.93 -11.54
CA LEU A 159 23.06 -17.12 -11.27
C LEU A 159 22.92 -15.69 -11.79
N ARG A 160 23.50 -14.76 -11.06
CA ARG A 160 23.62 -13.36 -11.48
C ARG A 160 24.83 -12.68 -10.83
N TYR A 161 25.35 -11.66 -11.50
CA TYR A 161 26.34 -10.75 -10.90
C TYR A 161 25.65 -9.65 -10.07
N GLY A 162 26.21 -9.29 -8.91
CA GLY A 162 25.66 -8.23 -8.06
C GLY A 162 26.43 -7.98 -6.76
N GLY A 163 26.03 -6.98 -5.99
CA GLY A 163 26.68 -6.60 -4.74
C GLY A 163 26.59 -7.69 -3.67
N PHE A 164 27.67 -8.06 -3.02
CA PHE A 164 27.71 -8.92 -1.83
C PHE A 164 27.47 -8.09 -0.56
N LYS A 165 27.98 -6.86 -0.56
CA LYS A 165 27.71 -5.85 0.48
C LYS A 165 26.76 -4.80 -0.05
N LEU A 166 25.88 -4.29 0.81
CA LEU A 166 24.97 -3.21 0.44
C LEU A 166 25.79 -1.92 0.25
N LYS A 167 25.78 -1.41 -0.96
CA LYS A 167 26.24 -0.06 -1.30
C LYS A 167 25.06 0.69 -1.85
N LEU A 168 24.79 1.88 -1.34
CA LEU A 168 23.72 2.74 -1.82
C LEU A 168 24.32 3.86 -2.66
N GLY A 169 23.69 4.15 -3.77
CA GLY A 169 24.05 5.26 -4.65
C GLY A 169 22.79 5.89 -5.27
N PRO A 170 22.91 7.02 -5.98
CA PRO A 170 21.78 7.68 -6.59
C PRO A 170 21.13 6.78 -7.66
N GLY A 171 19.85 6.51 -7.52
CA GLY A 171 19.04 5.85 -8.53
C GLY A 171 18.62 6.80 -9.65
N PRO A 172 17.93 6.28 -10.71
CA PRO A 172 17.47 7.08 -11.84
C PRO A 172 16.61 8.29 -11.46
N ASN A 173 15.97 8.25 -10.27
CA ASN A 173 15.09 9.29 -9.74
C ASN A 173 15.68 9.98 -8.50
N GLY A 174 17.00 9.92 -8.28
CA GLY A 174 17.68 10.51 -7.11
C GLY A 174 17.51 9.73 -5.79
N ALA A 175 16.56 8.79 -5.69
CA ALA A 175 16.43 7.96 -4.50
C ALA A 175 17.60 6.97 -4.37
N PRO A 176 18.13 6.71 -3.16
CA PRO A 176 19.19 5.75 -2.97
C PRO A 176 18.73 4.34 -3.37
N VAL A 177 19.50 3.70 -4.25
CA VAL A 177 19.27 2.32 -4.71
C VAL A 177 20.50 1.47 -4.45
N PRO A 178 20.34 0.14 -4.29
CA PRO A 178 21.48 -0.77 -4.25
C PRO A 178 22.33 -0.62 -5.49
N CYS A 179 23.65 -0.47 -5.31
CA CYS A 179 24.63 -0.25 -6.36
C CYS A 179 25.77 -1.28 -6.32
N ILE A 180 26.41 -1.42 -7.47
CA ILE A 180 27.70 -2.11 -7.66
C ILE A 180 28.71 -1.11 -8.20
N GLU A 181 30.01 -1.44 -8.14
CA GLU A 181 31.07 -0.61 -8.70
C GLU A 181 31.40 -1.05 -10.12
N ASP A 182 31.51 -0.11 -11.02
CA ASP A 182 32.07 -0.33 -12.34
C ASP A 182 33.63 -0.44 -12.29
N PRO A 183 34.32 -0.78 -13.39
CA PRO A 183 35.79 -0.88 -13.39
C PRO A 183 36.53 0.40 -13.02
N ASP A 184 35.89 1.56 -13.15
CA ASP A 184 36.44 2.87 -12.79
C ASP A 184 36.14 3.25 -11.34
N GLY A 185 35.43 2.40 -10.57
CA GLY A 185 35.06 2.62 -9.17
C GLY A 185 33.81 3.45 -8.98
N ASN A 186 33.04 3.76 -10.03
CA ASN A 186 31.78 4.50 -9.91
C ASN A 186 30.66 3.57 -9.43
N LEU A 187 29.76 4.11 -8.57
CA LEU A 187 28.57 3.40 -8.18
C LEU A 187 27.51 3.43 -9.29
N VAL A 188 27.15 2.25 -9.78
CA VAL A 188 26.08 2.06 -10.77
C VAL A 188 24.95 1.19 -10.18
N PRO A 189 23.66 1.45 -10.50
CA PRO A 189 22.57 0.67 -9.95
C PRO A 189 22.69 -0.84 -10.19
N ASP A 190 22.48 -1.65 -9.14
CA ASP A 190 22.35 -3.12 -9.23
C ASP A 190 20.95 -3.49 -9.74
N VAL A 191 20.72 -3.33 -11.05
CA VAL A 191 19.40 -3.47 -11.68
C VAL A 191 18.94 -4.92 -11.66
N ARG A 192 17.69 -5.14 -11.20
CA ARG A 192 17.00 -6.43 -11.18
C ARG A 192 15.79 -6.38 -12.12
N GLY A 193 16.02 -6.70 -13.38
CA GLY A 193 14.99 -6.70 -14.42
C GLY A 193 14.22 -8.02 -14.53
N PRO A 194 13.24 -8.09 -15.46
CA PRO A 194 12.48 -9.32 -15.76
C PRO A 194 13.24 -10.33 -16.61
N SER A 195 14.51 -10.09 -16.88
CA SER A 195 15.39 -10.97 -17.64
C SER A 195 16.83 -10.81 -17.19
N PHE A 196 17.62 -11.85 -17.37
CA PHE A 196 19.06 -11.81 -17.09
C PHE A 196 19.75 -10.76 -17.96
N ARG A 197 20.38 -9.78 -17.30
CA ARG A 197 21.15 -8.69 -17.92
C ARG A 197 22.37 -8.40 -17.04
N PRO A 198 23.52 -9.03 -17.31
CA PRO A 198 24.76 -8.68 -16.61
C PRO A 198 25.20 -7.27 -16.99
N PRO A 199 26.01 -6.58 -16.15
CA PRO A 199 26.62 -5.32 -16.52
C PRO A 199 27.37 -5.42 -17.86
N ALA A 200 27.24 -4.40 -18.71
CA ALA A 200 27.82 -4.42 -20.05
C ALA A 200 29.37 -4.48 -20.07
N TRP A 201 29.98 -4.01 -18.98
CA TRP A 201 31.44 -4.03 -18.82
C TRP A 201 31.99 -5.34 -18.22
N LEU A 202 31.10 -6.25 -17.78
CA LEU A 202 31.51 -7.50 -17.15
C LEU A 202 31.94 -8.53 -18.20
N GLU A 203 33.15 -9.03 -18.09
CA GLU A 203 33.59 -10.20 -18.85
C GLU A 203 32.91 -11.43 -18.26
N LEU A 204 32.22 -12.17 -19.13
CA LEU A 204 31.47 -13.33 -18.67
C LEU A 204 32.37 -14.57 -18.60
N PRO A 205 32.35 -15.33 -17.49
CA PRO A 205 33.05 -16.59 -17.38
C PRO A 205 32.66 -17.57 -18.51
N PRO A 206 33.57 -18.42 -19.00
CA PRO A 206 33.29 -19.37 -20.08
C PRO A 206 32.06 -20.24 -19.82
N CYS A 207 31.86 -20.71 -18.58
CA CYS A 207 30.68 -21.49 -18.18
C CYS A 207 29.37 -20.71 -18.33
N VAL A 208 29.38 -19.41 -18.02
CA VAL A 208 28.20 -18.54 -18.20
C VAL A 208 27.90 -18.31 -19.69
N VAL A 209 28.92 -18.11 -20.51
CA VAL A 209 28.78 -17.98 -21.96
C VAL A 209 28.16 -19.25 -22.54
N GLN A 210 28.63 -20.41 -22.11
CA GLN A 210 28.09 -21.71 -22.55
C GLN A 210 26.61 -21.86 -22.16
N ALA A 211 26.24 -21.56 -20.88
CA ALA A 211 24.87 -21.63 -20.40
C ALA A 211 23.92 -20.70 -21.17
N LEU A 212 24.38 -19.48 -21.52
CA LEU A 212 23.64 -18.55 -22.38
C LEU A 212 23.41 -19.12 -23.79
N ALA A 213 24.44 -19.74 -24.37
CA ALA A 213 24.34 -20.37 -25.70
C ALA A 213 23.36 -21.56 -25.70
N GLU A 214 23.38 -22.37 -24.66
CA GLU A 214 22.43 -23.48 -24.46
C GLU A 214 20.99 -22.99 -24.32
N ARG A 215 20.76 -21.96 -23.49
CA ARG A 215 19.44 -21.34 -23.34
C ARG A 215 18.91 -20.77 -24.67
N SER A 216 19.77 -20.14 -25.45
CA SER A 216 19.40 -19.59 -26.78
C SER A 216 19.00 -20.67 -27.78
N ARG A 217 19.51 -21.88 -27.66
CA ARG A 217 19.13 -23.01 -28.51
C ARG A 217 17.82 -23.67 -28.10
N GLY A 218 17.47 -23.63 -26.78
CA GLY A 218 16.31 -24.34 -26.22
C GLY A 218 15.03 -23.54 -26.13
N GLY A 219 15.04 -22.24 -26.39
CA GLY A 219 13.98 -21.35 -26.01
C GLY A 219 13.44 -20.37 -27.05
N SER A 220 13.38 -20.77 -28.33
CA SER A 220 12.66 -19.88 -29.27
C SER A 220 11.15 -20.03 -29.09
N LEU A 221 10.44 -18.91 -28.89
CA LEU A 221 8.98 -18.80 -29.07
C LEU A 221 8.61 -18.91 -30.57
N GLY A 222 9.36 -19.73 -31.35
CA GLY A 222 9.34 -19.75 -32.81
C GLY A 222 7.97 -19.89 -33.48
N ASP A 223 7.01 -20.50 -32.75
CA ASP A 223 5.63 -20.68 -33.23
C ASP A 223 4.62 -19.87 -32.40
N PHE A 224 5.05 -18.80 -31.74
CA PHE A 224 4.14 -17.96 -30.96
C PHE A 224 3.46 -16.93 -31.90
N PRO A 225 2.18 -17.16 -32.30
CA PRO A 225 1.54 -16.37 -33.34
C PRO A 225 0.95 -15.04 -32.82
N PHE A 226 1.36 -14.59 -31.64
CA PHE A 226 0.83 -13.40 -30.99
C PHE A 226 1.92 -12.36 -30.82
N LYS A 227 1.78 -11.22 -31.51
CA LYS A 227 2.68 -10.08 -31.37
C LYS A 227 2.19 -9.21 -30.22
N ILE A 228 2.94 -9.21 -29.08
CA ILE A 228 2.65 -8.34 -27.94
C ILE A 228 2.77 -6.88 -28.38
N THR A 229 1.70 -6.10 -28.14
CA THR A 229 1.62 -4.67 -28.44
C THR A 229 1.71 -3.81 -27.17
N GLN A 230 1.19 -4.32 -26.04
CA GLN A 230 1.20 -3.62 -24.77
C GLN A 230 1.19 -4.60 -23.60
N ALA A 231 1.96 -4.32 -22.56
CA ALA A 231 1.80 -4.96 -21.27
C ALA A 231 0.73 -4.20 -20.47
N LEU A 232 -0.32 -4.91 -20.03
CA LEU A 232 -1.42 -4.32 -19.28
C LEU A 232 -1.21 -4.43 -17.78
N HIS A 233 -0.72 -5.59 -17.33
CA HIS A 233 -0.50 -5.86 -15.91
C HIS A 233 0.62 -6.88 -15.70
N PHE A 234 1.32 -6.77 -14.56
CA PHE A 234 2.28 -7.75 -14.10
C PHE A 234 1.99 -8.15 -12.66
N SER A 235 2.04 -9.46 -12.41
CA SER A 235 2.04 -10.03 -11.06
C SER A 235 3.20 -11.01 -10.92
N ASN A 236 3.37 -11.57 -9.73
CA ASN A 236 4.33 -12.65 -9.55
C ASN A 236 3.96 -13.91 -10.37
N GLY A 237 2.69 -14.14 -10.60
CA GLY A 237 2.21 -15.28 -11.40
C GLY A 237 2.46 -15.16 -12.91
N GLY A 238 2.72 -13.97 -13.44
CA GLY A 238 2.93 -13.74 -14.87
C GLY A 238 2.52 -12.35 -15.32
N GLY A 239 2.42 -12.17 -16.64
CA GLY A 239 1.97 -10.93 -17.27
C GLY A 239 0.62 -11.08 -17.97
N VAL A 240 -0.06 -9.96 -18.15
CA VAL A 240 -1.27 -9.83 -18.99
C VAL A 240 -0.93 -8.84 -20.10
N TYR A 241 -1.13 -9.25 -21.33
CA TYR A 241 -0.69 -8.51 -22.51
C TYR A 241 -1.81 -8.32 -23.51
N ARG A 242 -1.85 -7.15 -24.10
CA ARG A 242 -2.57 -6.89 -25.33
C ARG A 242 -1.69 -7.34 -26.50
N ALA A 243 -2.24 -8.07 -27.44
CA ALA A 243 -1.49 -8.61 -28.56
C ALA A 243 -2.31 -8.64 -29.84
N THR A 244 -1.63 -8.78 -30.97
CA THR A 244 -2.25 -9.04 -32.27
C THR A 244 -1.97 -10.48 -32.69
N ASP A 245 -3.00 -11.23 -33.01
CA ASP A 245 -2.85 -12.53 -33.66
C ASP A 245 -2.30 -12.33 -35.08
N THR A 246 -1.11 -12.84 -35.35
CA THR A 246 -0.44 -12.64 -36.64
C THR A 246 -1.07 -13.43 -37.78
N ARG A 247 -1.98 -14.36 -37.48
CA ARG A 247 -2.66 -15.21 -38.46
C ARG A 247 -3.81 -14.50 -39.17
N ASP A 248 -4.52 -13.63 -38.48
CA ASP A 248 -5.73 -12.95 -38.98
C ASP A 248 -5.81 -11.45 -38.63
N GLY A 249 -4.84 -10.94 -37.88
CA GLY A 249 -4.77 -9.53 -37.48
C GLY A 249 -5.70 -9.12 -36.34
N ARG A 250 -6.42 -10.05 -35.71
CA ARG A 250 -7.31 -9.77 -34.58
C ARG A 250 -6.53 -9.33 -33.35
N GLU A 251 -7.14 -8.45 -32.59
CA GLU A 251 -6.69 -8.09 -31.27
C GLU A 251 -7.09 -9.17 -30.26
N VAL A 252 -6.15 -9.56 -29.41
CA VAL A 252 -6.33 -10.62 -28.42
C VAL A 252 -5.72 -10.22 -27.08
N LEU A 253 -6.13 -10.89 -26.03
CA LEU A 253 -5.50 -10.80 -24.73
C LEU A 253 -4.74 -12.10 -24.45
N VAL A 254 -3.47 -11.95 -24.05
CA VAL A 254 -2.59 -13.06 -23.69
C VAL A 254 -2.27 -12.97 -22.20
N LYS A 255 -2.59 -14.03 -21.45
CA LYS A 255 -2.18 -14.19 -20.04
C LYS A 255 -1.04 -15.20 -19.96
N GLU A 256 -0.03 -14.87 -19.17
CA GLU A 256 1.13 -15.71 -18.87
C GLU A 256 0.97 -16.37 -17.50
N GLY A 257 1.20 -17.67 -17.40
CA GLY A 257 1.28 -18.44 -16.16
C GLY A 257 2.68 -19.00 -15.93
N ARG A 258 3.29 -18.59 -14.79
CA ARG A 258 4.62 -19.07 -14.39
C ARG A 258 4.48 -20.28 -13.47
N PRO A 259 5.12 -21.43 -13.79
CA PRO A 259 5.11 -22.60 -12.90
C PRO A 259 5.70 -22.28 -11.52
N HIS A 260 5.06 -22.80 -10.50
CA HIS A 260 5.46 -22.71 -9.09
C HIS A 260 5.53 -21.29 -8.51
N ALA A 261 5.06 -20.28 -9.24
CA ALA A 261 5.01 -18.88 -8.80
C ALA A 261 3.57 -18.36 -8.78
N GLY A 262 3.37 -17.25 -8.06
CA GLY A 262 2.04 -16.65 -7.95
C GLY A 262 1.07 -17.54 -7.17
N LEU A 263 1.52 -18.15 -6.07
CA LEU A 263 0.72 -19.05 -5.23
C LEU A 263 -0.49 -18.32 -4.64
N ASP A 264 -1.62 -19.02 -4.58
CA ASP A 264 -2.78 -18.62 -3.77
C ASP A 264 -2.69 -19.21 -2.36
N ASP A 265 -3.67 -18.88 -1.50
CA ASP A 265 -3.71 -19.36 -0.11
C ASP A 265 -3.91 -20.89 -0.02
N ALA A 266 -4.37 -21.54 -1.09
CA ALA A 266 -4.49 -23.01 -1.19
C ALA A 266 -3.22 -23.66 -1.78
N GLY A 267 -2.21 -22.87 -2.15
CA GLY A 267 -0.95 -23.34 -2.76
C GLY A 267 -1.02 -23.59 -4.27
N ALA A 268 -2.12 -23.25 -4.95
CA ALA A 268 -2.20 -23.36 -6.41
C ALA A 268 -1.34 -22.29 -7.09
N ASP A 269 -0.50 -22.71 -8.04
CA ASP A 269 0.36 -21.79 -8.79
C ASP A 269 -0.40 -21.09 -9.94
N ALA A 270 0.28 -20.15 -10.59
CA ALA A 270 -0.32 -19.38 -11.68
C ALA A 270 -0.72 -20.25 -12.89
N VAL A 271 -0.06 -21.37 -13.14
CA VAL A 271 -0.41 -22.27 -14.24
C VAL A 271 -1.69 -23.02 -13.94
N GLU A 272 -1.84 -23.49 -12.70
CA GLU A 272 -3.06 -24.17 -12.26
C GLU A 272 -4.27 -23.23 -12.32
N ARG A 273 -4.13 -21.99 -11.82
CA ARG A 273 -5.19 -20.99 -11.90
C ARG A 273 -5.51 -20.60 -13.34
N LEU A 274 -4.48 -20.44 -14.20
CA LEU A 274 -4.67 -20.13 -15.62
C LEU A 274 -5.39 -21.28 -16.36
N ARG A 275 -5.16 -22.53 -15.94
CA ARG A 275 -5.90 -23.69 -16.48
C ARG A 275 -7.37 -23.68 -16.03
N ARG A 276 -7.63 -23.35 -14.75
CA ARG A 276 -9.00 -23.16 -14.27
C ARG A 276 -9.75 -22.10 -15.09
N GLU A 277 -9.12 -20.97 -15.36
CA GLU A 277 -9.66 -19.90 -16.20
C GLU A 277 -9.95 -20.40 -17.63
N HIS A 278 -9.03 -21.15 -18.24
CA HIS A 278 -9.22 -21.77 -19.54
C HIS A 278 -10.45 -22.70 -19.55
N ASP A 279 -10.52 -23.62 -18.60
CA ASP A 279 -11.54 -24.64 -18.55
C ASP A 279 -12.94 -24.01 -18.25
N ALA A 280 -12.97 -23.00 -17.36
CA ALA A 280 -14.18 -22.23 -17.09
C ALA A 280 -14.70 -21.49 -18.33
N MET A 281 -13.84 -20.77 -19.04
CA MET A 281 -14.23 -20.08 -20.29
C MET A 281 -14.70 -21.07 -21.36
N ALA A 282 -14.06 -22.22 -21.49
CA ALA A 282 -14.49 -23.27 -22.44
C ALA A 282 -15.90 -23.80 -22.09
N ALA A 283 -16.20 -23.99 -20.81
CA ALA A 283 -17.52 -24.42 -20.36
C ALA A 283 -18.63 -23.35 -20.52
N LEU A 284 -18.23 -22.07 -20.53
CA LEU A 284 -19.11 -20.92 -20.71
C LEU A 284 -19.21 -20.44 -22.16
N ASP A 285 -18.59 -21.15 -23.10
CA ASP A 285 -18.64 -20.77 -24.53
C ASP A 285 -20.09 -20.67 -25.04
N GLY A 286 -20.31 -19.65 -25.84
CA GLY A 286 -21.63 -19.29 -26.36
C GLY A 286 -22.46 -18.35 -25.46
N LEU A 287 -22.05 -18.08 -24.23
CA LEU A 287 -22.65 -17.04 -23.39
C LEU A 287 -22.02 -15.67 -23.71
N PRO A 288 -22.82 -14.61 -23.93
CA PRO A 288 -22.31 -13.33 -24.45
C PRO A 288 -21.46 -12.53 -23.44
N TRP A 289 -21.49 -12.92 -22.17
CA TRP A 289 -20.80 -12.21 -21.10
C TRP A 289 -19.36 -12.64 -20.89
N PHE A 290 -18.95 -13.78 -21.47
CA PHE A 290 -17.63 -14.38 -21.25
C PHE A 290 -16.82 -14.39 -22.54
N PRO A 291 -15.51 -14.02 -22.48
CA PRO A 291 -14.65 -14.03 -23.65
C PRO A 291 -14.34 -15.46 -24.11
N LYS A 292 -14.19 -15.66 -25.42
CA LYS A 292 -13.82 -16.97 -25.99
C LYS A 292 -12.34 -17.28 -25.81
N VAL A 293 -12.03 -18.52 -25.47
CA VAL A 293 -10.67 -19.07 -25.56
C VAL A 293 -10.27 -19.19 -27.02
N LEU A 294 -9.08 -18.72 -27.34
CA LEU A 294 -8.52 -18.79 -28.69
C LEU A 294 -7.33 -19.73 -28.77
N ASP A 295 -6.54 -19.82 -27.72
CA ASP A 295 -5.34 -20.66 -27.70
C ASP A 295 -4.87 -20.98 -26.28
N TRP A 296 -4.28 -22.18 -26.12
CA TRP A 296 -3.62 -22.63 -24.91
C TRP A 296 -2.32 -23.29 -25.28
N ARG A 297 -1.18 -22.73 -24.85
CA ARG A 297 0.13 -23.27 -25.22
C ARG A 297 1.20 -23.10 -24.18
N ARG A 298 2.22 -23.94 -24.25
CA ARG A 298 3.47 -23.75 -23.54
C ARG A 298 4.47 -23.02 -24.45
N GLY A 299 5.11 -21.97 -23.91
CA GLY A 299 6.18 -21.25 -24.59
C GLY A 299 7.39 -21.14 -23.67
N ALA A 300 8.53 -21.67 -24.06
CA ALA A 300 9.71 -21.80 -23.22
C ALA A 300 9.38 -22.48 -21.87
N GLU A 301 9.51 -21.77 -20.76
CA GLU A 301 9.24 -22.28 -19.40
C GLU A 301 7.84 -21.94 -18.87
N HIS A 302 7.06 -21.11 -19.59
CA HIS A 302 5.78 -20.58 -19.12
C HIS A 302 4.60 -21.11 -19.95
N TRP A 303 3.39 -20.95 -19.41
CA TRP A 303 2.14 -21.26 -20.09
C TRP A 303 1.45 -19.98 -20.50
N PHE A 304 0.74 -20.04 -21.63
CA PHE A 304 0.01 -18.90 -22.18
C PHE A 304 -1.40 -19.29 -22.53
N LEU A 305 -2.36 -18.48 -22.01
CA LEU A 305 -3.76 -18.51 -22.40
C LEU A 305 -4.04 -17.29 -23.26
N THR A 306 -4.54 -17.51 -24.48
CA THR A 306 -5.01 -16.43 -25.34
C THR A 306 -6.51 -16.48 -25.45
N ARG A 307 -7.16 -15.33 -25.25
CA ARG A 307 -8.60 -15.16 -25.35
C ARG A 307 -8.95 -13.91 -26.15
N GLU A 308 -10.23 -13.77 -26.50
CA GLU A 308 -10.75 -12.54 -27.08
C GLU A 308 -10.40 -11.33 -26.21
N PHE A 309 -9.99 -10.25 -26.84
CA PHE A 309 -9.86 -8.96 -26.19
C PHE A 309 -11.27 -8.38 -25.96
N VAL A 310 -11.60 -8.02 -24.75
CA VAL A 310 -12.86 -7.35 -24.39
C VAL A 310 -12.57 -5.87 -24.26
N ASP A 311 -13.12 -5.06 -25.15
CA ASP A 311 -13.09 -3.61 -25.02
C ASP A 311 -14.12 -3.18 -23.97
N GLY A 312 -13.69 -2.31 -23.04
CA GLY A 312 -14.54 -1.81 -21.96
C GLY A 312 -13.76 -1.29 -20.77
N ASN A 313 -14.44 -0.55 -19.94
CA ASN A 313 -13.89 -0.08 -18.67
C ASN A 313 -14.30 -0.97 -17.51
N ALA A 314 -13.41 -1.14 -16.54
CA ALA A 314 -13.77 -1.82 -15.29
C ALA A 314 -14.93 -1.08 -14.59
N LEU A 315 -15.85 -1.83 -14.01
CA LEU A 315 -17.01 -1.28 -13.31
C LEU A 315 -16.60 -0.34 -12.17
N THR A 316 -15.44 -0.58 -11.52
CA THR A 316 -14.85 0.36 -10.55
C THR A 316 -14.61 1.74 -11.15
N LYS A 317 -14.06 1.82 -12.38
CA LYS A 317 -13.79 3.07 -13.07
C LYS A 317 -15.09 3.78 -13.45
N GLU A 318 -16.03 3.04 -14.05
CA GLU A 318 -17.35 3.58 -14.43
C GLU A 318 -18.11 4.12 -13.20
N THR A 319 -18.05 3.40 -12.07
CA THR A 319 -18.61 3.86 -10.80
C THR A 319 -17.94 5.16 -10.32
N ALA A 320 -16.62 5.21 -10.33
CA ALA A 320 -15.88 6.39 -9.86
C ALA A 320 -16.17 7.64 -10.69
N GLU A 321 -16.35 7.49 -12.00
CA GLU A 321 -16.61 8.60 -12.92
C GLU A 321 -18.09 9.06 -12.89
N ARG A 322 -19.03 8.14 -12.72
CA ARG A 322 -20.47 8.40 -12.85
C ARG A 322 -21.16 8.71 -11.53
N ASN A 323 -20.70 8.14 -10.43
CA ASN A 323 -21.41 8.19 -9.14
C ASN A 323 -21.31 9.58 -8.51
N PRO A 324 -22.44 10.33 -8.41
CA PRO A 324 -22.46 11.70 -7.91
C PRO A 324 -22.09 11.81 -6.43
N MET A 325 -22.22 10.73 -5.63
CA MET A 325 -21.83 10.73 -4.23
C MET A 325 -20.30 10.78 -4.06
N LEU A 326 -19.53 10.24 -5.02
CA LEU A 326 -18.08 10.17 -4.97
C LEU A 326 -17.40 11.49 -5.37
N HIS A 327 -18.17 12.44 -5.94
CA HIS A 327 -17.65 13.71 -6.36
C HIS A 327 -17.81 14.78 -5.27
N PRO A 328 -16.84 15.72 -5.11
CA PRO A 328 -17.01 16.89 -4.30
C PRO A 328 -18.24 17.68 -4.70
N VAL A 329 -18.81 18.40 -3.74
CA VAL A 329 -20.09 19.14 -3.96
C VAL A 329 -20.02 20.07 -5.17
N THR A 330 -18.91 20.82 -5.31
CA THR A 330 -18.71 21.79 -6.41
C THR A 330 -18.45 21.11 -7.76
N ALA A 331 -18.19 19.82 -7.79
CA ALA A 331 -17.91 19.05 -9.01
C ALA A 331 -19.00 18.00 -9.33
N ARG A 332 -20.11 17.95 -8.58
CA ARG A 332 -21.18 16.96 -8.81
C ARG A 332 -21.81 17.03 -10.17
N ASP A 333 -21.87 18.22 -10.78
CA ASP A 333 -22.41 18.40 -12.11
C ASP A 333 -21.56 17.74 -13.21
N THR A 334 -20.32 17.31 -12.88
CA THR A 334 -19.47 16.51 -13.78
C THR A 334 -19.78 15.03 -13.74
N ALA A 335 -20.53 14.56 -12.73
CA ALA A 335 -21.01 13.20 -12.61
C ALA A 335 -22.42 13.06 -13.22
N MET A 336 -22.92 11.81 -13.24
CA MET A 336 -24.29 11.54 -13.68
C MET A 336 -25.30 12.08 -12.65
N PRO A 337 -26.46 12.63 -13.07
CA PRO A 337 -27.52 13.00 -12.13
C PRO A 337 -27.96 11.80 -11.26
N VAL A 338 -28.28 12.07 -9.99
CA VAL A 338 -28.55 11.01 -8.99
C VAL A 338 -29.56 9.98 -9.47
N ALA A 339 -30.68 10.42 -10.05
CA ALA A 339 -31.74 9.50 -10.52
C ALA A 339 -31.28 8.66 -11.71
N GLU A 340 -30.53 9.26 -12.65
CA GLU A 340 -29.98 8.57 -13.82
C GLU A 340 -28.90 7.55 -13.38
N TYR A 341 -28.04 7.94 -12.46
CA TYR A 341 -27.06 7.03 -11.90
C TYR A 341 -27.72 5.84 -11.20
N THR A 342 -28.77 6.09 -10.41
CA THR A 342 -29.51 5.03 -9.74
C THR A 342 -30.08 4.04 -10.76
N ALA A 343 -30.72 4.53 -11.83
CA ALA A 343 -31.28 3.69 -12.89
C ALA A 343 -30.19 2.89 -13.61
N TRP A 344 -29.04 3.52 -13.95
CA TRP A 344 -27.90 2.88 -14.56
C TRP A 344 -27.30 1.79 -13.67
N ALA A 345 -27.10 2.07 -12.38
CA ALA A 345 -26.52 1.11 -11.45
C ALA A 345 -27.41 -0.13 -11.25
N LEU A 346 -28.74 0.06 -11.18
CA LEU A 346 -29.69 -1.04 -11.07
C LEU A 346 -29.71 -1.89 -12.35
N ASP A 347 -29.72 -1.28 -13.55
CA ASP A 347 -29.65 -2.02 -14.82
C ASP A 347 -28.36 -2.85 -14.96
N VAL A 348 -27.22 -2.27 -14.54
CA VAL A 348 -25.93 -3.00 -14.51
C VAL A 348 -26.00 -4.19 -13.54
N LEU A 349 -26.57 -4.01 -12.34
CA LEU A 349 -26.75 -5.09 -11.36
C LEU A 349 -27.63 -6.22 -11.91
N ASP A 350 -28.74 -5.89 -12.58
CA ASP A 350 -29.62 -6.89 -13.19
C ASP A 350 -28.90 -7.71 -14.28
N ARG A 351 -28.07 -7.04 -15.10
CA ARG A 351 -27.25 -7.72 -16.13
C ARG A 351 -26.19 -8.63 -15.52
N ILE A 352 -25.55 -8.20 -14.41
CA ILE A 352 -24.57 -9.01 -13.69
C ILE A 352 -25.25 -10.24 -13.08
N GLU A 353 -26.42 -10.06 -12.45
CA GLU A 353 -27.18 -11.15 -11.86
C GLU A 353 -27.62 -12.19 -12.91
N ALA A 354 -28.09 -11.75 -14.07
CA ALA A 354 -28.42 -12.62 -15.18
C ALA A 354 -27.21 -13.44 -15.69
N ALA A 355 -26.04 -12.82 -15.78
CA ALA A 355 -24.81 -13.50 -16.21
C ALA A 355 -24.35 -14.53 -15.18
N VAL A 356 -24.40 -14.20 -13.88
CA VAL A 356 -24.08 -15.13 -12.78
C VAL A 356 -25.06 -16.30 -12.75
N ALA A 357 -26.37 -16.04 -12.93
CA ALA A 357 -27.37 -17.10 -13.00
C ALA A 357 -27.12 -18.07 -14.17
N ALA A 358 -26.79 -17.56 -15.37
CA ALA A 358 -26.45 -18.38 -16.52
C ALA A 358 -25.16 -19.21 -16.29
N MET A 359 -24.21 -18.68 -15.54
CA MET A 359 -23.01 -19.42 -15.14
C MET A 359 -23.35 -20.56 -14.16
N HIS A 360 -24.21 -20.29 -13.18
CA HIS A 360 -24.70 -21.31 -12.23
C HIS A 360 -25.48 -22.42 -12.96
N GLU A 361 -26.26 -22.11 -14.00
CA GLU A 361 -26.93 -23.10 -14.85
C GLU A 361 -25.94 -24.01 -15.57
N ARG A 362 -24.71 -23.56 -15.84
CA ARG A 362 -23.61 -24.36 -16.38
C ARG A 362 -22.84 -25.15 -15.28
N GLY A 363 -23.31 -25.10 -14.04
CA GLY A 363 -22.71 -25.82 -12.90
C GLY A 363 -21.44 -25.19 -12.34
N LEU A 364 -21.18 -23.90 -12.58
CA LEU A 364 -19.98 -23.19 -12.17
C LEU A 364 -20.27 -22.08 -11.14
N VAL A 365 -19.35 -21.84 -10.23
CA VAL A 365 -19.29 -20.70 -9.29
C VAL A 365 -18.18 -19.76 -9.75
N PHE A 366 -18.45 -18.46 -9.83
CA PHE A 366 -17.44 -17.47 -10.23
C PHE A 366 -16.31 -17.37 -9.19
N GLY A 367 -16.67 -17.22 -7.92
CA GLY A 367 -15.77 -17.30 -6.77
C GLY A 367 -14.99 -16.03 -6.43
N ASP A 368 -14.90 -15.02 -7.34
CA ASP A 368 -14.22 -13.73 -7.09
C ASP A 368 -14.97 -12.58 -7.80
N LEU A 369 -16.27 -12.49 -7.56
CA LEU A 369 -17.12 -11.47 -8.17
C LEU A 369 -16.95 -10.12 -7.44
N HIS A 370 -16.34 -9.17 -8.15
CA HIS A 370 -16.13 -7.79 -7.66
C HIS A 370 -15.99 -6.79 -8.83
N PRO A 371 -16.10 -5.45 -8.59
CA PRO A 371 -16.20 -4.48 -9.67
C PRO A 371 -15.04 -4.44 -10.66
N ASN A 372 -13.83 -4.90 -10.28
CA ASN A 372 -12.70 -4.93 -11.22
C ASN A 372 -12.75 -6.13 -12.18
N ASN A 373 -13.53 -7.17 -11.85
CA ASN A 373 -13.70 -8.36 -12.68
C ASN A 373 -14.91 -8.25 -13.63
N VAL A 374 -15.62 -7.12 -13.59
CA VAL A 374 -16.73 -6.80 -14.50
C VAL A 374 -16.32 -5.60 -15.36
N LEU A 375 -16.41 -5.76 -16.68
CA LEU A 375 -16.22 -4.66 -17.64
C LEU A 375 -17.57 -4.19 -18.16
N ILE A 376 -17.69 -2.88 -18.36
CA ILE A 376 -18.78 -2.24 -19.10
C ILE A 376 -18.27 -1.97 -20.51
N ARG A 377 -18.88 -2.62 -21.51
CA ARG A 377 -18.54 -2.38 -22.93
C ARG A 377 -19.10 -1.05 -23.41
N PRO A 378 -18.61 -0.50 -24.55
CA PRO A 378 -19.12 0.74 -25.11
C PRO A 378 -20.63 0.75 -25.41
N ASP A 379 -21.23 -0.41 -25.67
CA ASP A 379 -22.67 -0.59 -25.88
C ASP A 379 -23.47 -0.71 -24.58
N GLY A 380 -22.83 -0.61 -23.43
CA GLY A 380 -23.42 -0.73 -22.10
C GLY A 380 -23.61 -2.17 -21.61
N THR A 381 -23.26 -3.19 -22.41
CA THR A 381 -23.33 -4.58 -21.95
C THR A 381 -22.21 -4.92 -20.98
N VAL A 382 -22.43 -5.92 -20.12
CA VAL A 382 -21.41 -6.38 -19.17
C VAL A 382 -20.59 -7.52 -19.74
N ALA A 383 -19.32 -7.61 -19.33
CA ALA A 383 -18.46 -8.75 -19.59
C ALA A 383 -17.66 -9.12 -18.34
N PHE A 384 -17.49 -10.41 -18.12
CA PHE A 384 -16.72 -10.93 -16.99
C PHE A 384 -15.29 -11.28 -17.43
N ILE A 385 -14.35 -10.95 -16.60
CA ILE A 385 -12.94 -11.28 -16.80
C ILE A 385 -12.38 -11.93 -15.53
N ASP A 386 -11.23 -12.59 -15.68
CA ASP A 386 -10.49 -13.17 -14.57
C ASP A 386 -11.22 -14.33 -13.87
N LEU A 387 -11.46 -15.41 -14.63
CA LEU A 387 -12.17 -16.61 -14.16
C LEU A 387 -11.25 -17.63 -13.45
N GLU A 388 -10.08 -17.20 -12.95
CA GLU A 388 -9.06 -18.08 -12.37
C GLU A 388 -9.49 -18.77 -11.05
N THR A 389 -10.53 -18.24 -10.40
CA THR A 389 -11.12 -18.76 -9.16
C THR A 389 -12.37 -19.59 -9.41
N THR A 390 -12.82 -19.69 -10.67
CA THR A 390 -14.03 -20.40 -11.04
C THR A 390 -13.89 -21.89 -10.83
N LEU A 391 -14.84 -22.47 -10.12
CA LEU A 391 -14.88 -23.89 -9.77
C LEU A 391 -16.27 -24.48 -10.00
N PRO A 392 -16.39 -25.81 -10.19
CA PRO A 392 -17.69 -26.47 -10.21
C PRO A 392 -18.47 -26.27 -8.92
N ILE A 393 -19.80 -26.13 -9.00
CA ILE A 393 -20.70 -26.04 -7.84
C ILE A 393 -20.56 -27.32 -6.99
N GLU A 394 -20.50 -28.47 -7.64
CA GLU A 394 -20.31 -29.76 -6.97
C GLU A 394 -18.90 -29.85 -6.37
N GLY A 395 -18.83 -30.05 -5.06
CA GLY A 395 -17.56 -30.13 -4.34
C GLY A 395 -16.90 -28.79 -4.05
N HIS A 396 -17.57 -27.66 -4.28
CA HIS A 396 -17.03 -26.34 -3.96
C HIS A 396 -16.85 -26.18 -2.44
N THR A 397 -15.62 -25.90 -2.00
CA THR A 397 -15.22 -25.86 -0.58
C THR A 397 -15.07 -24.46 0.01
N GLY A 398 -15.29 -23.42 -0.80
CA GLY A 398 -15.14 -22.01 -0.40
C GLY A 398 -14.14 -21.23 -1.26
N GLN A 399 -13.90 -19.97 -0.89
CA GLN A 399 -13.00 -19.07 -1.61
C GLN A 399 -11.56 -19.22 -1.11
N ALA A 400 -10.62 -19.47 -2.02
CA ALA A 400 -9.17 -19.46 -1.75
C ALA A 400 -8.53 -18.09 -1.99
N ILE A 401 -9.14 -17.24 -2.79
CA ILE A 401 -8.77 -15.85 -3.07
C ILE A 401 -10.06 -15.04 -3.14
N GLY A 402 -10.04 -13.80 -2.69
CA GLY A 402 -11.16 -12.88 -2.85
C GLY A 402 -10.75 -11.44 -2.60
N ALA A 403 -11.42 -10.52 -3.28
CA ALA A 403 -11.20 -9.09 -3.06
C ALA A 403 -11.70 -8.66 -1.67
N PRO A 404 -10.95 -7.81 -0.93
CA PRO A 404 -11.41 -7.28 0.35
C PRO A 404 -12.80 -6.65 0.24
N GLY A 405 -13.69 -7.01 1.17
CA GLY A 405 -15.08 -6.55 1.18
C GLY A 405 -16.02 -7.31 0.24
N PHE A 406 -15.53 -8.34 -0.48
CA PHE A 406 -16.33 -9.22 -1.34
C PHE A 406 -16.18 -10.71 -0.95
N CYS A 407 -15.31 -11.01 0.02
CA CYS A 407 -15.14 -12.37 0.50
C CYS A 407 -16.34 -12.79 1.35
N ALA A 408 -16.98 -13.90 0.95
CA ALA A 408 -18.06 -14.50 1.71
C ALA A 408 -17.54 -14.98 3.10
N PRO A 409 -18.46 -15.15 4.09
CA PRO A 409 -18.12 -15.74 5.37
C PRO A 409 -17.38 -17.07 5.25
N ALA A 410 -16.45 -17.34 6.16
CA ALA A 410 -15.81 -18.64 6.24
C ALA A 410 -16.87 -19.77 6.30
N GLY A 411 -16.68 -20.83 5.51
CA GLY A 411 -17.61 -21.94 5.39
C GLY A 411 -18.75 -21.73 4.38
N THR A 412 -18.83 -20.56 3.72
CA THR A 412 -19.77 -20.36 2.61
C THR A 412 -19.28 -21.14 1.38
N THR A 413 -20.17 -21.91 0.75
CA THR A 413 -19.82 -22.78 -0.39
C THR A 413 -20.85 -22.66 -1.52
N GLY A 414 -20.46 -23.13 -2.71
CA GLY A 414 -21.34 -23.17 -3.87
C GLY A 414 -21.81 -21.76 -4.30
N THR A 415 -23.00 -21.69 -4.88
CA THR A 415 -23.59 -20.45 -5.40
C THR A 415 -23.83 -19.37 -4.34
N ALA A 416 -23.81 -19.72 -3.06
CA ALA A 416 -23.96 -18.75 -1.98
C ALA A 416 -22.75 -17.77 -1.89
N VAL A 417 -21.58 -18.19 -2.39
CA VAL A 417 -20.39 -17.32 -2.51
C VAL A 417 -20.68 -16.15 -3.46
N ASP A 418 -21.15 -16.44 -4.65
CA ASP A 418 -21.47 -15.41 -5.66
C ASP A 418 -22.68 -14.57 -5.24
N ARG A 419 -23.66 -15.16 -4.56
CA ARG A 419 -24.80 -14.41 -4.01
C ARG A 419 -24.35 -13.38 -2.98
N TYR A 420 -23.45 -13.76 -2.06
CA TYR A 420 -22.86 -12.81 -1.11
C TYR A 420 -22.13 -11.66 -1.83
N ALA A 421 -21.33 -12.00 -2.85
CA ALA A 421 -20.63 -11.01 -3.65
C ALA A 421 -21.58 -10.09 -4.43
N LEU A 422 -22.74 -10.58 -4.91
CA LEU A 422 -23.80 -9.74 -5.48
C LEU A 422 -24.35 -8.74 -4.45
N GLY A 423 -24.59 -9.16 -3.22
CA GLY A 423 -24.97 -8.26 -2.12
C GLY A 423 -23.92 -7.17 -1.88
N CYS A 424 -22.65 -7.54 -1.90
CA CYS A 424 -21.55 -6.58 -1.80
C CYS A 424 -21.49 -5.64 -3.02
N LEU A 425 -21.75 -6.13 -4.24
CA LEU A 425 -21.83 -5.28 -5.44
C LEU A 425 -22.99 -4.28 -5.35
N ARG A 426 -24.17 -4.69 -4.87
CA ARG A 426 -25.31 -3.79 -4.63
C ARG A 426 -24.91 -2.64 -3.69
N LEU A 427 -24.13 -2.91 -2.65
CA LEU A 427 -23.61 -1.86 -1.79
C LEU A 427 -22.54 -1.01 -2.50
N SER A 428 -21.56 -1.65 -3.13
CA SER A 428 -20.35 -0.96 -3.58
C SER A 428 -20.57 -0.07 -4.81
N LEU A 429 -21.57 -0.34 -5.67
CA LEU A 429 -21.91 0.56 -6.76
C LEU A 429 -22.40 1.91 -6.25
N PHE A 430 -23.10 1.93 -5.14
CA PHE A 430 -23.61 3.17 -4.54
C PHE A 430 -22.63 3.77 -3.54
N LEU A 431 -22.01 2.92 -2.70
CA LEU A 431 -21.06 3.35 -1.66
C LEU A 431 -19.91 2.33 -1.55
N PRO A 432 -18.75 2.58 -2.18
CA PRO A 432 -17.67 1.61 -2.29
C PRO A 432 -16.85 1.48 -1.00
N LEU A 433 -17.52 1.18 0.12
CA LEU A 433 -16.93 0.98 1.45
C LEU A 433 -17.13 -0.46 1.97
N THR A 434 -17.46 -1.41 1.09
CA THR A 434 -17.64 -2.82 1.47
C THR A 434 -16.46 -3.45 2.24
N PRO A 435 -15.19 -3.02 2.10
CA PRO A 435 -14.10 -3.56 2.92
C PRO A 435 -14.31 -3.42 4.44
N VAL A 436 -15.08 -2.43 4.92
CA VAL A 436 -15.41 -2.29 6.37
C VAL A 436 -16.18 -3.50 6.90
N MET A 437 -16.89 -4.22 6.02
CA MET A 437 -17.66 -5.41 6.38
C MET A 437 -16.77 -6.62 6.69
N SER A 438 -15.52 -6.62 6.26
CA SER A 438 -14.55 -7.69 6.57
C SER A 438 -14.26 -7.77 8.07
N PHE A 439 -14.40 -6.65 8.79
CA PHE A 439 -14.19 -6.55 10.23
C PHE A 439 -15.49 -6.57 11.03
N ASN A 440 -16.56 -6.05 10.46
CA ASN A 440 -17.87 -6.05 11.09
C ASN A 440 -18.98 -6.04 10.02
N ARG A 441 -19.59 -7.19 9.77
CA ARG A 441 -20.63 -7.36 8.76
C ARG A 441 -21.87 -6.51 9.02
N ARG A 442 -22.13 -6.12 10.27
CA ARG A 442 -23.26 -5.23 10.61
C ARG A 442 -23.12 -3.85 9.99
N ARG A 443 -21.91 -3.47 9.53
CA ARG A 443 -21.68 -2.22 8.81
C ARG A 443 -22.43 -2.13 7.48
N SER A 444 -22.91 -3.25 6.94
CA SER A 444 -23.85 -3.22 5.79
C SER A 444 -25.10 -2.39 6.06
N GLU A 445 -25.62 -2.36 7.30
CA GLU A 445 -26.78 -1.54 7.66
C GLU A 445 -26.45 -0.05 7.65
N ASP A 446 -25.26 0.33 8.12
CA ASP A 446 -24.79 1.73 8.06
C ASP A 446 -24.63 2.20 6.60
N LEU A 447 -24.11 1.33 5.73
CA LEU A 447 -23.98 1.61 4.31
C LEU A 447 -25.37 1.71 3.64
N LEU A 448 -26.29 0.78 3.93
CA LEU A 448 -27.65 0.81 3.42
C LEU A 448 -28.40 2.08 3.82
N ALA A 449 -28.26 2.51 5.08
CA ALA A 449 -28.89 3.75 5.56
C ALA A 449 -28.42 4.98 4.77
N GLN A 450 -27.10 5.07 4.48
CA GLN A 450 -26.55 6.15 3.68
C GLN A 450 -27.00 6.07 2.21
N ILE A 451 -27.01 4.88 1.62
CA ILE A 451 -27.47 4.65 0.24
C ILE A 451 -28.93 5.06 0.07
N THR A 452 -29.82 4.58 0.93
CA THR A 452 -31.26 4.87 0.85
C THR A 452 -31.61 6.32 1.16
N ALA A 453 -30.76 7.02 1.92
CA ALA A 453 -30.92 8.46 2.18
C ALA A 453 -30.52 9.33 0.97
N PHE A 454 -29.60 8.88 0.13
CA PHE A 454 -29.06 9.69 -0.95
C PHE A 454 -29.60 9.29 -2.33
N PHE A 455 -29.76 7.98 -2.60
CA PHE A 455 -30.19 7.46 -3.88
C PHE A 455 -31.66 7.03 -3.86
N PRO A 456 -32.47 7.35 -4.88
CA PRO A 456 -33.86 6.91 -4.99
C PRO A 456 -33.94 5.43 -5.41
N VAL A 457 -33.38 4.53 -4.58
CA VAL A 457 -33.48 3.08 -4.81
C VAL A 457 -34.90 2.57 -4.60
N PRO A 458 -35.33 1.45 -5.26
CA PRO A 458 -36.66 0.92 -5.12
C PRO A 458 -37.01 0.47 -3.69
N GLU A 459 -38.30 0.48 -3.35
CA GLU A 459 -38.80 -0.22 -2.16
C GLU A 459 -38.37 -1.71 -2.20
N GLY A 460 -37.90 -2.23 -1.08
CA GLY A 460 -37.37 -3.61 -1.00
C GLY A 460 -35.86 -3.77 -1.35
N TYR A 461 -35.19 -2.71 -1.86
CA TYR A 461 -33.75 -2.80 -2.18
C TYR A 461 -32.90 -3.25 -0.99
N ALA A 462 -33.14 -2.68 0.19
CA ALA A 462 -32.42 -3.06 1.39
C ALA A 462 -32.65 -4.52 1.78
N ASP A 463 -33.87 -5.03 1.59
CA ASP A 463 -34.20 -6.42 1.90
C ASP A 463 -33.54 -7.39 0.91
N GLN A 464 -33.43 -7.00 -0.35
CA GLN A 464 -32.67 -7.77 -1.37
C GLN A 464 -31.18 -7.86 -0.97
N VAL A 465 -30.55 -6.75 -0.59
CA VAL A 465 -29.15 -6.75 -0.14
C VAL A 465 -28.96 -7.64 1.07
N ARG A 466 -29.86 -7.58 2.07
CA ARG A 466 -29.79 -8.45 3.26
C ARG A 466 -29.94 -9.92 2.91
N ALA A 467 -30.85 -10.24 2.00
CA ALA A 467 -31.06 -11.61 1.51
C ALA A 467 -29.79 -12.16 0.81
N ASP A 468 -29.16 -11.35 -0.02
CA ASP A 468 -27.93 -11.72 -0.73
C ASP A 468 -26.73 -11.88 0.24
N LEU A 469 -26.61 -11.00 1.23
CA LEU A 469 -25.59 -11.10 2.28
C LEU A 469 -25.84 -12.22 3.30
N GLY A 470 -27.04 -12.80 3.30
CA GLY A 470 -27.39 -13.94 4.17
C GLY A 470 -27.50 -13.59 5.66
N HIS A 471 -27.86 -12.34 6.01
CA HIS A 471 -28.07 -11.97 7.40
C HIS A 471 -29.32 -11.11 7.62
N ALA A 472 -29.91 -11.28 8.80
CA ALA A 472 -31.05 -10.50 9.24
C ALA A 472 -30.62 -9.12 9.77
N PRO A 473 -31.52 -8.12 9.73
CA PRO A 473 -31.27 -6.85 10.38
C PRO A 473 -30.90 -7.07 11.85
N ALA A 474 -29.79 -6.50 12.29
CA ALA A 474 -29.39 -6.56 13.69
C ALA A 474 -29.74 -5.23 14.37
N PRO A 475 -30.15 -5.25 15.66
CA PRO A 475 -30.36 -4.02 16.40
C PRO A 475 -29.06 -3.20 16.44
N ALA A 476 -29.18 -1.88 16.32
CA ALA A 476 -28.06 -0.98 16.42
C ALA A 476 -27.38 -1.16 17.78
N GLY A 477 -26.07 -1.42 17.77
CA GLY A 477 -25.26 -1.36 18.99
C GLY A 477 -25.07 0.08 19.45
N GLY A 478 -24.54 0.28 20.65
CA GLY A 478 -24.10 1.61 21.09
C GLY A 478 -22.98 2.14 20.19
N PRO A 479 -22.75 3.49 20.13
CA PRO A 479 -21.74 4.09 19.29
C PRO A 479 -20.34 3.59 19.68
N LEU A 480 -19.55 3.19 18.69
CA LEU A 480 -18.16 2.77 18.87
C LEU A 480 -17.17 3.95 18.78
N ALA A 481 -17.49 4.96 17.95
CA ALA A 481 -16.63 6.10 17.68
C ALA A 481 -16.69 7.17 18.80
N THR A 482 -16.46 6.78 20.05
CA THR A 482 -16.41 7.72 21.17
C THR A 482 -14.96 7.93 21.65
N PRO A 483 -14.57 9.16 22.08
CA PRO A 483 -13.20 9.44 22.50
C PRO A 483 -12.67 8.48 23.57
N ALA A 484 -13.48 8.14 24.57
CA ALA A 484 -13.07 7.23 25.64
C ALA A 484 -12.75 5.83 25.12
N ARG A 485 -13.61 5.26 24.28
CA ARG A 485 -13.40 3.92 23.69
C ARG A 485 -12.19 3.88 22.75
N ILE A 486 -11.98 4.96 21.98
CA ILE A 486 -10.83 5.09 21.09
C ILE A 486 -9.53 5.14 21.90
N ALA A 487 -9.49 5.98 22.95
CA ALA A 487 -8.31 6.07 23.83
C ALA A 487 -7.98 4.73 24.50
N THR A 488 -9.00 4.01 25.02
CA THR A 488 -8.83 2.65 25.56
C THR A 488 -8.23 1.72 24.50
N GLY A 489 -8.78 1.73 23.27
CA GLY A 489 -8.29 0.90 22.16
C GLY A 489 -6.82 1.18 21.79
N ILE A 490 -6.43 2.45 21.76
CA ILE A 490 -5.03 2.85 21.50
C ILE A 490 -4.11 2.32 22.61
N LEU A 491 -4.44 2.57 23.87
CA LEU A 491 -3.59 2.19 25.00
C LEU A 491 -3.45 0.66 25.13
N THR A 492 -4.51 -0.10 24.86
CA THR A 492 -4.50 -1.57 24.89
C THR A 492 -3.61 -2.19 23.79
N CYS A 493 -3.37 -1.47 22.70
CA CYS A 493 -2.53 -1.93 21.59
C CYS A 493 -1.04 -1.61 21.76
N ALA A 494 -0.62 -0.95 22.85
CA ALA A 494 0.79 -0.61 23.06
C ALA A 494 1.67 -1.89 23.17
N THR A 495 2.84 -1.84 22.55
CA THR A 495 3.82 -2.94 22.50
C THR A 495 5.20 -2.45 22.96
N PRO A 496 5.37 -2.08 24.28
CA PRO A 496 6.59 -1.47 24.78
C PRO A 496 7.82 -2.40 24.75
N GLU A 497 7.61 -3.69 24.60
CA GLU A 497 8.66 -4.69 24.41
C GLU A 497 9.32 -4.66 23.02
N ARG A 498 8.69 -3.99 22.06
CA ARG A 498 9.24 -3.85 20.70
C ARG A 498 10.17 -2.64 20.62
N THR A 499 11.16 -2.74 19.73
CA THR A 499 12.12 -1.66 19.46
C THR A 499 11.82 -0.86 18.20
N ASP A 500 10.96 -1.38 17.31
CA ASP A 500 10.65 -0.77 16.03
C ASP A 500 9.34 0.05 16.05
N ARG A 501 8.47 -0.18 17.02
CA ARG A 501 7.22 0.57 17.23
C ARG A 501 6.70 0.42 18.65
N LEU A 502 6.03 1.44 19.16
CA LEU A 502 5.26 1.36 20.42
C LEU A 502 3.79 1.00 20.13
N PHE A 503 3.21 1.61 19.10
CA PHE A 503 1.83 1.42 18.69
C PHE A 503 1.75 0.87 17.26
N PRO A 504 0.83 -0.05 16.95
CA PRO A 504 0.65 -0.59 15.61
C PRO A 504 -0.02 0.46 14.70
N GLY A 505 0.74 1.04 13.79
CA GLY A 505 0.26 1.98 12.77
C GLY A 505 0.08 1.33 11.40
N ASP A 506 -0.02 2.17 10.37
CA ASP A 506 -0.12 1.75 8.98
C ASP A 506 1.17 1.08 8.48
N ALA A 507 1.09 0.41 7.34
CA ALA A 507 2.24 -0.22 6.66
C ALA A 507 3.40 0.77 6.42
N ASP A 508 3.12 2.06 6.32
CA ASP A 508 4.10 3.12 6.12
C ASP A 508 5.10 3.26 7.29
N GLN A 509 4.73 2.83 8.51
CA GLN A 509 5.64 2.80 9.65
C GLN A 509 6.88 1.93 9.44
N PHE A 510 6.83 0.98 8.49
CA PHE A 510 7.93 0.05 8.21
C PHE A 510 8.86 0.49 7.07
N LEU A 511 8.58 1.61 6.41
CA LEU A 511 9.36 2.08 5.26
C LEU A 511 10.71 2.68 5.66
N HIS A 512 10.79 3.29 6.84
CA HIS A 512 11.97 3.97 7.36
C HIS A 512 12.22 3.59 8.81
N GLY A 513 13.46 3.73 9.27
CA GLY A 513 13.85 3.38 10.63
C GLY A 513 13.13 4.19 11.72
N ASP A 514 12.71 5.42 11.39
CA ASP A 514 11.95 6.32 12.25
C ASP A 514 10.41 6.23 12.08
N GLY A 515 9.92 5.36 11.21
CA GLY A 515 8.48 5.29 10.88
C GLY A 515 7.58 4.94 12.06
N GLY A 516 8.03 4.06 12.95
CA GLY A 516 7.31 3.73 14.19
C GLY A 516 7.44 4.78 15.32
N LEU A 517 8.23 5.84 15.10
CA LEU A 517 8.52 6.89 16.09
C LEU A 517 7.84 8.22 15.77
N ASN A 518 7.73 8.59 14.49
CA ASN A 518 7.35 9.93 14.03
C ASN A 518 5.89 10.31 14.32
N ILE A 519 5.51 11.53 13.96
CA ILE A 519 4.14 12.03 14.17
C ILE A 519 3.13 11.34 13.25
N ALA A 520 3.45 11.13 11.97
CA ALA A 520 2.47 10.61 11.02
C ALA A 520 2.02 9.19 11.37
N ASN A 521 2.97 8.25 11.47
CA ASN A 521 2.69 6.82 11.58
C ASN A 521 3.20 6.16 12.87
N GLY A 522 3.85 6.93 13.74
CA GLY A 522 4.54 6.42 14.92
C GLY A 522 4.01 6.93 16.25
N ALA A 523 4.78 6.61 17.29
CA ALA A 523 4.42 6.88 18.68
C ALA A 523 4.21 8.36 18.99
N ALA A 524 5.00 9.26 18.40
CA ALA A 524 4.90 10.69 18.69
C ALA A 524 3.51 11.24 18.38
N GLY A 525 2.92 10.90 17.23
CA GLY A 525 1.58 11.35 16.88
C GLY A 525 0.49 10.77 17.77
N VAL A 526 0.63 9.52 18.18
CA VAL A 526 -0.29 8.85 19.10
C VAL A 526 -0.27 9.53 20.48
N LEU A 527 0.93 9.77 21.03
CA LEU A 527 1.10 10.43 22.32
C LEU A 527 0.57 11.87 22.30
N TRP A 528 0.82 12.60 21.20
CA TRP A 528 0.26 13.94 21.00
C TRP A 528 -1.27 13.93 21.02
N ALA A 529 -1.91 12.98 20.32
CA ALA A 529 -3.37 12.88 20.26
C ALA A 529 -4.00 12.51 21.61
N LEU A 530 -3.40 11.56 22.33
CA LEU A 530 -3.84 11.17 23.68
C LEU A 530 -3.76 12.36 24.65
N ARG A 531 -2.63 13.07 24.68
CA ARG A 531 -2.46 14.27 25.51
C ARG A 531 -3.48 15.36 25.15
N GLY A 532 -3.67 15.62 23.83
CA GLY A 532 -4.64 16.61 23.33
C GLY A 532 -6.08 16.28 23.73
N ALA A 533 -6.41 14.99 23.86
CA ALA A 533 -7.69 14.51 24.35
C ALA A 533 -7.83 14.50 25.87
N GLY A 534 -6.82 14.95 26.64
CA GLY A 534 -6.81 14.95 28.10
C GLY A 534 -6.69 13.54 28.70
N ILE A 535 -6.12 12.60 27.99
CA ILE A 535 -5.90 11.23 28.45
C ILE A 535 -4.51 11.14 29.11
N ASP A 536 -4.46 10.52 30.28
CA ASP A 536 -3.20 10.28 30.98
C ASP A 536 -2.33 9.29 30.18
N VAL A 537 -1.13 9.75 29.79
CA VAL A 537 -0.16 8.96 29.04
C VAL A 537 0.83 8.34 30.03
N PRO A 538 1.04 7.01 30.01
CA PRO A 538 2.06 6.38 30.85
C PRO A 538 3.45 6.96 30.58
N GLU A 539 4.19 7.32 31.63
CA GLU A 539 5.55 7.88 31.50
C GLU A 539 6.49 6.93 30.75
N ALA A 540 6.35 5.63 30.96
CA ALA A 540 7.10 4.61 30.23
C ALA A 540 6.93 4.67 28.70
N HIS A 541 5.81 5.17 28.18
CA HIS A 541 5.61 5.36 26.73
C HIS A 541 6.41 6.58 26.22
N VAL A 542 6.52 7.62 27.02
CA VAL A 542 7.34 8.80 26.71
C VAL A 542 8.83 8.44 26.74
N ASP A 543 9.25 7.67 27.77
CA ASP A 543 10.63 7.14 27.89
C ASP A 543 10.99 6.27 26.70
N TRP A 544 10.06 5.35 26.31
CA TRP A 544 10.25 4.51 25.12
C TRP A 544 10.52 5.37 23.87
N LEU A 545 9.72 6.43 23.65
CA LEU A 545 9.90 7.31 22.50
C LEU A 545 11.27 8.03 22.53
N ALA A 546 11.68 8.54 23.70
CA ALA A 546 12.95 9.24 23.88
C ALA A 546 14.16 8.32 23.60
N ASP A 547 14.11 7.08 24.13
CA ASP A 547 15.18 6.09 23.95
C ASP A 547 15.26 5.61 22.49
N ALA A 548 14.14 5.29 21.87
CA ALA A 548 14.07 4.87 20.48
C ALA A 548 14.53 5.97 19.52
N ALA A 549 14.13 7.22 19.75
CA ALA A 549 14.57 8.37 18.93
C ALA A 549 16.07 8.65 19.03
N ARG A 550 16.66 8.39 20.23
CA ARG A 550 18.12 8.49 20.42
C ARG A 550 18.85 7.39 19.65
N ALA A 551 18.32 6.19 19.64
CA ALA A 551 18.95 4.99 19.07
C ALA A 551 18.81 4.89 17.53
N VAL A 552 17.84 5.59 16.90
CA VAL A 552 17.62 5.48 15.46
C VAL A 552 18.84 5.92 14.64
N THR A 553 19.27 5.06 13.70
CA THR A 553 20.54 5.25 12.96
C THR A 553 20.39 6.04 11.66
N ASP A 554 19.22 5.98 11.03
CA ASP A 554 18.93 6.65 9.74
C ASP A 554 17.59 7.42 9.83
N PRO A 555 17.54 8.50 10.65
CA PRO A 555 16.32 9.28 10.82
C PRO A 555 16.19 10.36 9.74
N ARG A 556 14.97 10.79 9.53
CA ARG A 556 14.62 11.96 8.70
C ARG A 556 14.48 13.22 9.55
N PRO A 557 14.67 14.42 8.98
CA PRO A 557 14.59 15.68 9.75
C PRO A 557 13.16 16.16 10.04
N GLY A 558 12.15 15.74 9.29
CA GLY A 558 10.85 16.36 9.16
C GLY A 558 10.00 16.51 10.41
N LEU A 559 8.96 17.35 10.31
CA LEU A 559 7.98 17.57 11.38
C LEU A 559 7.03 16.38 11.53
N TYR A 560 6.42 15.91 10.43
CA TYR A 560 5.48 14.80 10.51
C TYR A 560 6.13 13.43 10.29
N ASP A 561 7.21 13.37 9.56
CA ASP A 561 7.85 12.12 9.19
C ASP A 561 9.25 11.91 9.82
N GLY A 562 9.68 12.77 10.76
CA GLY A 562 11.04 12.70 11.29
C GLY A 562 11.24 13.28 12.69
N LEU A 563 12.51 13.60 12.98
CA LEU A 563 13.00 13.98 14.33
C LEU A 563 12.42 15.30 14.86
N ALA A 564 12.18 16.30 14.00
CA ALA A 564 11.69 17.59 14.44
C ALA A 564 10.33 17.47 15.16
N GLY A 565 9.43 16.64 14.64
CA GLY A 565 8.17 16.39 15.31
C GLY A 565 8.29 15.59 16.60
N ILE A 566 9.20 14.61 16.62
CA ILE A 566 9.49 13.86 17.87
C ILE A 566 10.01 14.82 18.94
N ALA A 567 10.91 15.75 18.59
CA ALA A 567 11.43 16.78 19.49
C ALA A 567 10.31 17.64 20.07
N CYS A 568 9.36 18.10 19.23
CA CYS A 568 8.21 18.88 19.69
C CYS A 568 7.36 18.11 20.70
N VAL A 569 7.07 16.84 20.43
CA VAL A 569 6.27 16.01 21.35
C VAL A 569 7.01 15.79 22.67
N LEU A 570 8.29 15.45 22.65
CA LEU A 570 9.08 15.28 23.87
C LEU A 570 9.17 16.57 24.68
N HIS A 571 9.32 17.72 24.02
CA HIS A 571 9.28 19.02 24.70
C HIS A 571 7.97 19.24 25.44
N ASP A 572 6.83 18.94 24.82
CA ASP A 572 5.50 19.07 25.42
C ASP A 572 5.29 18.12 26.62
N PHE A 573 6.01 17.01 26.67
CA PHE A 573 6.05 16.10 27.83
C PHE A 573 7.14 16.44 28.84
N GLY A 574 7.78 17.63 28.73
CA GLY A 574 8.78 18.12 29.67
C GLY A 574 10.20 17.55 29.50
N ARG A 575 10.47 16.84 28.39
CA ARG A 575 11.79 16.27 28.05
C ARG A 575 12.59 17.28 27.21
N SER A 576 12.86 18.46 27.77
CA SER A 576 13.43 19.58 27.02
C SER A 576 14.86 19.35 26.52
N ASP A 577 15.70 18.64 27.28
CA ASP A 577 17.09 18.36 26.89
C ASP A 577 17.14 17.38 25.71
N GLU A 578 16.34 16.31 25.75
CA GLU A 578 16.20 15.35 24.67
C GLU A 578 15.60 16.01 23.42
N ALA A 579 14.60 16.86 23.60
CA ALA A 579 14.00 17.62 22.50
C ALA A 579 15.01 18.53 21.80
N ALA A 580 15.83 19.28 22.54
CA ALA A 580 16.87 20.14 22.01
C ALA A 580 17.92 19.35 21.23
N ALA A 581 18.35 18.20 21.76
CA ALA A 581 19.32 17.32 21.08
C ALA A 581 18.78 16.77 19.77
N LEU A 582 17.53 16.34 19.72
CA LEU A 582 16.87 15.83 18.50
C LEU A 582 16.64 16.94 17.49
N LEU A 583 16.22 18.15 17.91
CA LEU A 583 16.05 19.29 17.03
C LEU A 583 17.39 19.71 16.37
N TYR A 584 18.48 19.74 17.15
CA TYR A 584 19.82 20.00 16.63
C TYR A 584 20.23 18.95 15.59
N ARG A 585 19.96 17.66 15.86
CA ARG A 585 20.23 16.57 14.92
C ARG A 585 19.38 16.71 13.65
N ALA A 586 18.08 17.04 13.77
CA ALA A 586 17.18 17.27 12.65
C ALA A 586 17.68 18.43 11.75
N HIS A 587 18.10 19.55 12.36
CA HIS A 587 18.65 20.68 11.63
C HIS A 587 19.90 20.29 10.85
N GLY A 588 20.81 19.49 11.44
CA GLY A 588 22.02 18.98 10.77
C GLY A 588 21.72 18.03 9.59
N LEU A 589 20.56 17.38 9.56
CA LEU A 589 20.13 16.50 8.48
C LEU A 589 19.42 17.24 7.33
N LEU A 590 18.99 18.48 7.52
CA LEU A 590 18.22 19.22 6.51
C LEU A 590 18.89 19.30 5.12
N PRO A 591 20.21 19.48 4.98
CA PRO A 591 20.86 19.47 3.68
C PRO A 591 20.72 18.16 2.90
N THR A 592 20.43 17.05 3.59
CA THR A 592 20.19 15.73 2.97
C THR A 592 18.72 15.48 2.62
N ALA A 593 17.81 16.31 3.13
CA ALA A 593 16.39 16.25 2.83
C ALA A 593 16.11 16.80 1.43
N THR A 594 16.23 15.95 0.44
CA THR A 594 16.01 16.30 -0.97
C THR A 594 14.87 15.50 -1.58
N LEU A 595 14.21 16.10 -2.55
CA LEU A 595 13.23 15.44 -3.41
C LEU A 595 13.94 14.50 -4.41
N ARG A 596 13.16 13.73 -5.16
CA ARG A 596 13.67 12.76 -6.15
C ARG A 596 14.54 13.40 -7.25
N ASP A 597 14.31 14.68 -7.54
CA ASP A 597 15.07 15.46 -8.52
C ASP A 597 16.33 16.12 -7.94
N GLY A 598 16.62 15.90 -6.64
CA GLY A 598 17.75 16.50 -5.93
C GLY A 598 17.50 17.90 -5.40
N SER A 599 16.30 18.49 -5.61
CA SER A 599 15.93 19.77 -5.01
C SER A 599 15.70 19.66 -3.50
N PRO A 600 15.91 20.72 -2.70
CA PRO A 600 15.60 20.70 -1.26
C PRO A 600 14.11 20.42 -1.01
N ASP A 601 13.81 19.56 -0.04
CA ASP A 601 12.43 19.35 0.42
C ASP A 601 11.97 20.60 1.19
N ARG A 602 10.98 21.31 0.63
CA ARG A 602 10.42 22.54 1.21
C ARG A 602 9.20 22.26 2.09
N SER A 603 8.70 21.03 2.06
CA SER A 603 7.38 20.65 2.57
C SER A 603 7.22 20.81 4.09
N LEU A 604 5.95 20.83 4.51
CA LEU A 604 5.58 20.78 5.92
C LEU A 604 5.89 19.41 6.55
N SER A 605 5.78 18.33 5.79
CA SER A 605 5.98 16.98 6.33
C SER A 605 7.44 16.68 6.64
N GLY A 606 8.30 16.74 5.64
CA GLY A 606 9.70 16.27 5.73
C GLY A 606 10.74 17.36 5.61
N GLY A 607 10.36 18.56 5.20
CA GLY A 607 11.25 19.60 4.73
C GLY A 607 11.40 20.83 5.61
N ILE A 608 11.83 21.88 4.95
CA ILE A 608 12.22 23.17 5.57
C ILE A 608 11.06 23.79 6.34
N ALA A 609 9.84 23.80 5.77
CA ALA A 609 8.69 24.43 6.42
C ALA A 609 8.31 23.72 7.73
N GLY A 610 8.36 22.39 7.77
CA GLY A 610 8.09 21.64 8.99
C GLY A 610 9.13 21.87 10.07
N LEU A 611 10.41 21.83 9.70
CA LEU A 611 11.49 22.13 10.65
C LEU A 611 11.38 23.58 11.17
N GLY A 612 11.02 24.53 10.31
CA GLY A 612 10.82 25.92 10.69
C GLY A 612 9.70 26.08 11.73
N LEU A 613 8.57 25.37 11.59
CA LEU A 613 7.51 25.38 12.62
C LEU A 613 7.94 24.72 13.92
N ALA A 614 8.73 23.62 13.86
CA ALA A 614 9.30 23.00 15.06
C ALA A 614 10.24 23.94 15.82
N LEU A 615 11.10 24.68 15.10
CA LEU A 615 11.99 25.70 15.68
C LEU A 615 11.18 26.81 16.38
N LEU A 616 10.13 27.32 15.74
CA LEU A 616 9.25 28.32 16.36
C LEU A 616 8.57 27.77 17.63
N HIS A 617 8.11 26.51 17.60
CA HIS A 617 7.48 25.86 18.75
C HIS A 617 8.45 25.74 19.95
N LEU A 618 9.72 25.45 19.69
CA LEU A 618 10.75 25.32 20.75
C LEU A 618 11.43 26.66 21.09
N GLY A 619 10.99 27.79 20.51
CA GLY A 619 11.52 29.14 20.81
C GLY A 619 12.80 29.54 20.07
N GLU A 620 13.19 28.78 19.04
CA GLU A 620 14.39 29.01 18.21
C GLU A 620 14.09 29.99 17.04
N ASP A 621 13.52 31.15 17.36
CA ASP A 621 13.02 32.16 16.40
C ASP A 621 14.05 32.62 15.38
N THR A 622 15.33 32.72 15.76
CA THR A 622 16.38 33.18 14.85
C THR A 622 16.62 32.16 13.74
N ALA A 623 16.78 30.89 14.07
CA ALA A 623 16.96 29.81 13.11
C ALA A 623 15.73 29.64 12.21
N ALA A 624 14.52 29.77 12.75
CA ALA A 624 13.28 29.74 11.96
C ALA A 624 13.22 30.88 10.92
N ARG A 625 13.61 32.12 11.28
CA ARG A 625 13.65 33.26 10.36
C ARG A 625 14.69 33.07 9.25
N GLU A 626 15.82 32.43 9.56
CA GLU A 626 16.84 32.09 8.55
C GLU A 626 16.30 31.08 7.53
N LEU A 627 15.60 30.02 7.98
CA LEU A 627 14.94 29.07 7.08
C LEU A 627 13.86 29.72 6.23
N ALA A 628 13.05 30.63 6.81
CA ALA A 628 12.04 31.37 6.04
C ALA A 628 12.67 32.27 4.97
N ALA A 629 13.80 32.93 5.29
CA ALA A 629 14.55 33.72 4.31
C ALA A 629 15.13 32.84 3.19
N ALA A 630 15.60 31.65 3.49
CA ALA A 630 16.09 30.70 2.49
C ALA A 630 14.98 30.26 1.52
N LEU A 631 13.76 29.99 2.03
CA LEU A 631 12.59 29.68 1.20
C LEU A 631 12.21 30.83 0.26
N VAL A 632 12.15 32.06 0.78
CA VAL A 632 11.82 33.26 0.00
C VAL A 632 12.84 33.52 -1.11
N ASN A 633 14.11 33.26 -0.87
CA ASN A 633 15.19 33.47 -1.84
C ASN A 633 15.33 32.35 -2.87
N SER A 634 14.65 31.21 -2.70
CA SER A 634 14.66 30.10 -3.66
C SER A 634 13.63 30.33 -4.77
N PRO A 635 14.01 30.20 -6.05
CA PRO A 635 13.10 30.43 -7.16
C PRO A 635 12.11 29.27 -7.40
N THR A 636 12.36 28.10 -6.82
CA THR A 636 11.53 26.90 -7.01
C THR A 636 10.44 26.84 -5.97
N LEU A 637 9.22 26.45 -6.37
CA LEU A 637 8.11 26.11 -5.50
C LEU A 637 7.87 24.60 -5.58
N GLU A 638 7.20 24.04 -4.55
CA GLU A 638 6.80 22.64 -4.54
C GLU A 638 5.84 22.35 -5.71
N GLU A 639 6.06 21.25 -6.42
CA GLU A 639 5.27 20.87 -7.61
C GLU A 639 4.06 20.00 -7.27
N ARG A 640 3.92 19.59 -6.00
CA ARG A 640 2.78 18.79 -5.51
C ARG A 640 1.80 19.70 -4.77
N PRO A 641 0.48 19.53 -4.94
CA PRO A 641 -0.50 20.31 -4.19
C PRO A 641 -0.70 19.77 -2.77
N GLY A 642 -1.27 20.62 -1.90
CA GLY A 642 -1.81 20.27 -0.59
C GLY A 642 -0.98 20.76 0.60
N LEU A 643 -1.40 20.35 1.81
CA LEU A 643 -0.86 20.87 3.06
C LEU A 643 0.49 20.23 3.42
N LEU A 644 0.56 18.90 3.41
CA LEU A 644 1.73 18.22 4.00
C LEU A 644 2.96 18.23 3.09
N ARG A 645 2.77 18.08 1.79
CA ARG A 645 3.85 18.02 0.81
C ARG A 645 3.75 19.06 -0.29
N GLY A 646 2.80 20.01 -0.18
CA GLY A 646 2.57 21.08 -1.13
C GLY A 646 2.90 22.44 -0.56
N ALA A 647 2.74 23.46 -1.39
CA ALA A 647 3.10 24.83 -1.04
C ALA A 647 2.14 25.48 -0.03
N SER A 648 0.95 24.89 0.22
CA SER A 648 0.07 25.33 1.31
C SER A 648 0.70 25.20 2.69
N GLY A 649 1.48 24.10 2.92
CA GLY A 649 2.22 23.94 4.19
C GLY A 649 3.39 24.89 4.31
N GLU A 650 4.11 25.16 3.23
CA GLU A 650 5.14 26.20 3.17
C GLU A 650 4.54 27.59 3.52
N ALA A 651 3.37 27.89 2.97
CA ALA A 651 2.68 29.16 3.23
C ALA A 651 2.37 29.36 4.73
N LEU A 652 1.96 28.30 5.44
CA LEU A 652 1.71 28.39 6.89
C LEU A 652 2.98 28.73 7.67
N PHE A 653 4.12 28.14 7.32
CA PHE A 653 5.39 28.50 7.95
C PHE A 653 5.79 29.93 7.61
N LEU A 654 5.68 30.36 6.35
CA LEU A 654 5.99 31.72 5.91
C LEU A 654 5.13 32.76 6.63
N LEU A 655 3.82 32.52 6.84
CA LEU A 655 2.94 33.34 7.65
C LEU A 655 3.42 33.43 9.10
N ALA A 656 3.73 32.29 9.73
CA ALA A 656 4.24 32.23 11.10
C ALA A 656 5.56 33.00 11.27
N ALA A 657 6.39 33.05 10.20
CA ALA A 657 7.65 33.79 10.16
C ALA A 657 7.50 35.26 9.69
N GLY A 658 6.26 35.78 9.48
CA GLY A 658 6.00 37.16 9.04
C GLY A 658 6.40 37.45 7.60
N ARG A 659 6.26 36.48 6.70
CA ARG A 659 6.55 36.57 5.26
C ARG A 659 5.26 36.48 4.42
N ASP A 660 4.31 37.37 4.68
CA ASP A 660 2.93 37.31 4.21
C ASP A 660 2.81 37.33 2.66
N ASP A 661 3.61 38.17 1.98
CA ASP A 661 3.61 38.23 0.50
C ASP A 661 4.08 36.89 -0.11
N ALA A 662 5.13 36.29 0.44
CA ALA A 662 5.64 35.02 -0.04
C ALA A 662 4.64 33.88 0.26
N ALA A 663 3.99 33.93 1.41
CA ALA A 663 2.93 32.98 1.75
C ALA A 663 1.76 33.04 0.77
N ARG A 664 1.34 34.25 0.36
CA ARG A 664 0.31 34.42 -0.66
C ARG A 664 0.71 33.80 -2.00
N VAL A 665 1.95 34.02 -2.43
CA VAL A 665 2.46 33.44 -3.68
C VAL A 665 2.41 31.90 -3.60
N ALA A 666 2.87 31.31 -2.50
CA ALA A 666 2.84 29.85 -2.29
C ALA A 666 1.40 29.30 -2.29
N LEU A 667 0.44 29.97 -1.63
CA LEU A 667 -0.97 29.57 -1.62
C LEU A 667 -1.58 29.59 -3.03
N VAL A 668 -1.38 30.68 -3.79
CA VAL A 668 -1.92 30.79 -5.15
C VAL A 668 -1.35 29.70 -6.05
N HIS A 669 -0.04 29.46 -5.96
CA HIS A 669 0.61 28.38 -6.71
C HIS A 669 0.02 27.01 -6.39
N ASP A 670 -0.13 26.67 -5.13
CA ASP A 670 -0.69 25.38 -4.67
C ASP A 670 -2.12 25.16 -5.17
N LEU A 671 -2.95 26.22 -5.11
CA LEU A 671 -4.33 26.20 -5.59
C LEU A 671 -4.41 26.02 -7.11
N GLU A 672 -3.47 26.57 -7.87
CA GLU A 672 -3.39 26.39 -9.32
C GLU A 672 -3.00 24.94 -9.69
N LEU A 673 -2.05 24.35 -8.97
CA LEU A 673 -1.69 22.93 -9.14
C LEU A 673 -2.89 22.01 -8.92
N SER A 674 -3.74 22.32 -7.96
CA SER A 674 -4.94 21.52 -7.63
C SER A 674 -6.04 21.56 -8.68
N ARG A 675 -5.94 22.42 -9.69
CA ARG A 675 -6.86 22.43 -10.84
C ARG A 675 -6.60 21.32 -11.84
N GLN A 676 -5.43 20.67 -11.76
CA GLN A 676 -5.12 19.55 -12.63
C GLN A 676 -6.01 18.33 -12.29
N PRO A 677 -6.27 17.43 -13.27
CA PRO A 677 -7.03 16.22 -13.02
C PRO A 677 -6.36 15.37 -11.93
N LEU A 678 -7.12 15.00 -10.92
CA LEU A 678 -6.69 14.11 -9.86
C LEU A 678 -7.00 12.64 -10.22
N PRO A 679 -6.28 11.67 -9.66
CA PRO A 679 -6.51 10.24 -9.93
C PRO A 679 -7.95 9.79 -9.63
N THR A 680 -8.58 10.39 -8.63
CA THR A 680 -9.97 10.15 -8.27
C THR A 680 -10.61 11.42 -7.71
N PRO A 681 -11.95 11.58 -7.83
CA PRO A 681 -12.63 12.79 -7.38
C PRO A 681 -12.43 13.13 -5.90
N TRP A 682 -12.44 12.14 -5.03
CA TRP A 682 -12.33 12.32 -3.58
C TRP A 682 -10.95 12.73 -3.06
N HIS A 683 -9.90 12.75 -3.90
CA HIS A 683 -8.62 13.35 -3.51
C HIS A 683 -8.75 14.85 -3.21
N ARG A 684 -9.75 15.53 -3.78
CA ARG A 684 -9.99 16.96 -3.57
C ARG A 684 -10.37 17.34 -2.14
N VAL A 685 -10.91 16.40 -1.34
CA VAL A 685 -11.35 16.66 0.04
C VAL A 685 -10.37 16.17 1.10
N GLN A 686 -9.21 15.65 0.69
CA GLN A 686 -8.19 15.17 1.63
C GLN A 686 -7.44 16.31 2.31
N LEU A 687 -6.96 16.07 3.55
CA LEU A 687 -6.17 17.06 4.28
C LEU A 687 -4.72 17.11 3.80
N ALA A 688 -4.08 15.98 3.58
CA ALA A 688 -2.66 15.94 3.23
C ALA A 688 -2.35 16.54 1.85
N HIS A 689 -3.19 16.21 0.85
CA HIS A 689 -2.94 16.48 -0.56
C HIS A 689 -4.05 17.25 -1.26
N GLY A 690 -5.13 17.59 -0.58
CA GLY A 690 -6.34 18.17 -1.17
C GLY A 690 -6.84 19.41 -0.45
N GLY A 691 -8.09 19.75 -0.76
CA GLY A 691 -8.73 21.00 -0.37
C GLY A 691 -8.93 21.19 1.12
N ALA A 692 -9.00 20.12 1.93
CA ALA A 692 -9.13 20.26 3.37
C ALA A 692 -7.91 20.98 3.98
N GLY A 693 -6.71 20.57 3.58
CA GLY A 693 -5.49 21.21 4.03
C GLY A 693 -5.32 22.63 3.45
N GLN A 694 -5.70 22.81 2.17
CA GLN A 694 -5.69 24.13 1.54
C GLN A 694 -6.67 25.10 2.22
N ALA A 695 -7.85 24.61 2.62
CA ALA A 695 -8.82 25.44 3.35
C ALA A 695 -8.24 25.96 4.67
N ILE A 696 -7.52 25.11 5.43
CA ILE A 696 -6.81 25.50 6.65
C ILE A 696 -5.79 26.62 6.35
N ALA A 697 -4.93 26.41 5.33
CA ALA A 697 -3.87 27.37 5.01
C ALA A 697 -4.42 28.70 4.53
N VAL A 698 -5.44 28.67 3.66
CA VAL A 698 -6.13 29.90 3.19
C VAL A 698 -6.85 30.60 4.34
N HIS A 699 -7.49 29.86 5.26
CA HIS A 699 -8.13 30.43 6.46
C HIS A 699 -7.15 31.21 7.33
N HIS A 700 -5.95 30.66 7.57
CA HIS A 700 -4.90 31.35 8.33
C HIS A 700 -4.45 32.65 7.65
N TYR A 701 -4.32 32.65 6.33
CA TYR A 701 -4.00 33.86 5.60
C TYR A 701 -5.11 34.92 5.69
N LEU A 702 -6.36 34.52 5.48
CA LEU A 702 -7.52 35.41 5.51
C LEU A 702 -7.84 35.96 6.91
N ALA A 703 -7.38 35.30 7.97
CA ALA A 703 -7.50 35.82 9.33
C ALA A 703 -6.77 37.16 9.54
N ALA A 704 -5.69 37.42 8.80
CA ALA A 704 -4.90 38.65 8.88
C ALA A 704 -5.04 39.55 7.64
N HIS A 705 -5.46 39.00 6.49
CA HIS A 705 -5.44 39.71 5.20
C HIS A 705 -6.79 39.63 4.48
N ARG A 706 -7.13 40.71 3.74
CA ARG A 706 -8.27 40.69 2.83
C ARG A 706 -7.81 40.37 1.41
N ASP A 707 -8.28 39.28 0.87
CA ASP A 707 -8.02 38.85 -0.51
C ASP A 707 -9.30 38.26 -1.11
N PRO A 708 -9.97 38.99 -2.05
CA PRO A 708 -11.23 38.52 -2.65
C PRO A 708 -11.10 37.21 -3.43
N TYR A 709 -9.93 36.93 -4.06
CA TYR A 709 -9.70 35.70 -4.78
C TYR A 709 -9.62 34.54 -3.79
N LEU A 710 -8.78 34.64 -2.76
CA LEU A 710 -8.63 33.59 -1.76
C LEU A 710 -9.92 33.37 -0.96
N THR A 711 -10.72 34.43 -0.72
CA THR A 711 -12.05 34.29 -0.08
C THR A 711 -12.98 33.42 -0.92
N ALA A 712 -13.09 33.71 -2.23
CA ALA A 712 -13.95 32.91 -3.12
C ALA A 712 -13.49 31.44 -3.23
N VAL A 713 -12.18 31.20 -3.25
CA VAL A 713 -11.62 29.84 -3.26
C VAL A 713 -11.90 29.16 -1.92
N HIS A 714 -11.71 29.82 -0.80
CA HIS A 714 -12.00 29.31 0.53
C HIS A 714 -13.46 28.84 0.66
N ASP A 715 -14.43 29.65 0.23
CA ASP A 715 -15.85 29.32 0.25
C ASP A 715 -16.16 28.05 -0.57
N ALA A 716 -15.51 27.91 -1.75
CA ALA A 716 -15.64 26.70 -2.57
C ALA A 716 -15.04 25.46 -1.88
N LEU A 717 -13.86 25.58 -1.27
CA LEU A 717 -13.22 24.51 -0.51
C LEU A 717 -14.08 24.07 0.67
N LEU A 718 -14.64 25.01 1.44
CA LEU A 718 -15.54 24.70 2.55
C LEU A 718 -16.80 23.97 2.08
N THR A 719 -17.33 24.35 0.92
CA THR A 719 -18.46 23.64 0.31
C THR A 719 -18.09 22.19 0.01
N ASP A 720 -16.92 21.93 -0.56
CA ASP A 720 -16.45 20.59 -0.85
C ASP A 720 -16.22 19.72 0.39
N LEU A 721 -15.82 20.32 1.52
CA LEU A 721 -15.68 19.61 2.79
C LEU A 721 -17.00 19.06 3.34
N THR A 722 -18.15 19.53 2.86
CA THR A 722 -19.47 18.95 3.19
C THR A 722 -19.79 17.69 2.39
N SER A 723 -18.84 17.17 1.58
CA SER A 723 -19.02 15.94 0.78
C SER A 723 -19.27 14.73 1.68
N GLN A 724 -20.18 13.88 1.24
CA GLN A 724 -20.64 12.74 2.05
C GLN A 724 -19.68 11.55 1.99
N PHE A 725 -18.97 11.38 0.87
CA PHE A 725 -18.07 10.26 0.65
C PHE A 725 -16.63 10.58 1.04
N HIS A 726 -16.07 9.71 1.85
CA HIS A 726 -14.63 9.63 2.17
C HIS A 726 -14.23 8.15 2.16
N PRO A 727 -13.17 7.77 1.44
CA PRO A 727 -12.78 6.36 1.29
C PRO A 727 -12.13 5.76 2.54
N ALA A 728 -11.73 6.60 3.51
CA ALA A 728 -11.07 6.23 4.76
C ALA A 728 -11.53 7.12 5.91
N CYS A 729 -11.19 6.74 7.14
CA CYS A 729 -11.50 7.52 8.33
C CYS A 729 -10.37 8.45 8.76
N GLY A 730 -9.11 8.20 8.35
CA GLY A 730 -7.91 8.83 8.87
C GLY A 730 -7.86 10.36 8.76
N LEU A 731 -6.89 10.96 9.46
CA LEU A 731 -6.72 12.42 9.50
C LEU A 731 -6.13 12.95 8.19
N PHE A 732 -5.18 12.24 7.54
CA PHE A 732 -4.49 12.79 6.37
C PHE A 732 -5.28 12.60 5.08
N THR A 733 -5.94 11.47 4.91
CA THR A 733 -6.59 11.09 3.65
C THR A 733 -8.08 10.85 3.76
N GLY A 734 -8.62 10.84 4.98
CA GLY A 734 -9.98 10.42 5.26
C GLY A 734 -10.88 11.48 5.89
N ARG A 735 -11.97 11.00 6.43
CA ARG A 735 -13.08 11.80 7.00
C ARG A 735 -12.65 12.67 8.19
N ALA A 736 -11.75 12.17 9.05
CA ALA A 736 -11.22 12.93 10.17
C ALA A 736 -10.49 14.21 9.72
N GLY A 737 -9.85 14.17 8.55
CA GLY A 737 -9.21 15.34 7.94
C GLY A 737 -10.18 16.43 7.53
N ALA A 738 -11.28 16.06 6.87
CA ALA A 738 -12.35 17.00 6.53
C ALA A 738 -13.01 17.57 7.79
N LEU A 739 -13.26 16.74 8.81
CA LEU A 739 -13.78 17.15 10.11
C LEU A 739 -12.84 18.17 10.79
N ALA A 740 -11.55 17.89 10.84
CA ALA A 740 -10.55 18.78 11.43
C ALA A 740 -10.48 20.14 10.70
N ALA A 741 -10.54 20.13 9.36
CA ALA A 741 -10.56 21.35 8.57
C ALA A 741 -11.81 22.19 8.84
N LEU A 742 -12.99 21.58 8.87
CA LEU A 742 -14.23 22.30 9.21
C LEU A 742 -14.26 22.80 10.66
N ILE A 743 -13.66 22.09 11.62
CA ILE A 743 -13.50 22.59 12.99
C ILE A 743 -12.61 23.83 13.02
N CYS A 744 -11.49 23.82 12.31
CA CYS A 744 -10.55 24.95 12.22
C CYS A 744 -11.23 26.18 11.61
N THR A 745 -12.03 25.99 10.58
CA THR A 745 -12.66 27.07 9.79
C THR A 745 -14.10 27.38 10.20
N ASP A 746 -14.62 26.78 11.31
CA ASP A 746 -16.02 26.92 11.73
C ASP A 746 -16.43 28.38 11.94
N ASP A 747 -17.42 28.80 11.18
CA ASP A 747 -18.01 30.13 11.20
C ASP A 747 -19.18 30.28 12.21
N GLY A 748 -19.53 29.20 12.92
CA GLY A 748 -20.65 29.12 13.84
C GLY A 748 -22.01 29.02 13.16
N SER A 749 -22.09 28.86 11.86
CA SER A 749 -23.33 28.73 11.09
C SER A 749 -24.05 27.40 11.34
N ALA A 750 -25.38 27.39 11.19
CA ALA A 750 -26.17 26.17 11.27
C ALA A 750 -25.81 25.16 10.17
N ALA A 751 -25.30 25.61 9.01
CA ALA A 751 -24.85 24.76 7.94
C ALA A 751 -23.55 24.02 8.32
N THR A 752 -22.56 24.73 8.85
CA THR A 752 -21.31 24.16 9.36
C THR A 752 -21.57 23.19 10.51
N ALA A 753 -22.45 23.57 11.45
CA ALA A 753 -22.83 22.70 12.58
C ALA A 753 -23.44 21.36 12.08
N ARG A 754 -24.29 21.40 11.04
CA ARG A 754 -24.84 20.19 10.41
C ARG A 754 -23.75 19.36 9.75
N ALA A 755 -22.89 19.95 8.94
CA ALA A 755 -21.79 19.25 8.28
C ALA A 755 -20.84 18.60 9.30
N LEU A 756 -20.51 19.27 10.38
CA LEU A 756 -19.72 18.71 11.50
C LEU A 756 -20.40 17.49 12.13
N ALA A 757 -21.73 17.53 12.32
CA ALA A 757 -22.46 16.38 12.85
C ALA A 757 -22.47 15.19 11.88
N GLU A 758 -22.65 15.44 10.60
CA GLU A 758 -22.60 14.42 9.54
C GLU A 758 -21.21 13.79 9.39
N LEU A 759 -20.15 14.59 9.46
CA LEU A 759 -18.78 14.08 9.41
C LEU A 759 -18.45 13.22 10.63
N ARG A 760 -18.90 13.63 11.84
CA ARG A 760 -18.72 12.83 13.07
C ARG A 760 -19.45 11.50 13.01
N SER A 761 -20.74 11.51 12.63
CA SER A 761 -21.53 10.28 12.54
C SER A 761 -21.00 9.32 11.48
N GLY A 762 -20.47 9.85 10.38
CA GLY A 762 -19.86 9.06 9.29
C GLY A 762 -18.52 8.41 9.63
N LEU A 763 -17.97 8.60 10.82
CA LEU A 763 -16.80 7.84 11.32
C LEU A 763 -17.21 6.46 11.84
N GLU A 764 -18.44 6.28 12.27
CA GLU A 764 -18.95 5.05 12.87
C GLU A 764 -18.75 3.79 11.99
N PRO A 765 -18.98 3.81 10.67
CA PRO A 765 -18.76 2.63 9.79
C PRO A 765 -17.35 2.07 9.84
N PHE A 766 -16.33 2.89 10.12
CA PHE A 766 -14.93 2.50 10.16
C PHE A 766 -14.46 2.01 11.53
N ALA A 767 -15.30 2.14 12.55
CA ALA A 767 -14.99 1.76 13.92
C ALA A 767 -15.17 0.25 14.12
N VAL A 768 -14.19 -0.39 14.76
CA VAL A 768 -14.17 -1.82 15.07
C VAL A 768 -13.95 -2.01 16.56
N ALA A 769 -14.84 -2.74 17.23
CA ALA A 769 -14.64 -3.13 18.61
C ALA A 769 -13.50 -4.16 18.70
N HIS A 770 -12.65 -4.07 19.71
CA HIS A 770 -11.63 -5.08 19.95
C HIS A 770 -12.26 -6.39 20.40
N GLU A 771 -11.73 -7.53 19.92
CA GLU A 771 -12.30 -8.85 20.23
C GLU A 771 -12.31 -9.17 21.74
N ASN A 772 -11.26 -8.75 22.44
CA ASN A 772 -11.04 -9.06 23.86
C ASN A 772 -11.46 -7.94 24.82
N ASP A 773 -11.87 -6.79 24.32
CA ASP A 773 -12.30 -5.65 25.12
C ASP A 773 -13.43 -4.88 24.40
N PRO A 774 -14.68 -5.12 24.78
CA PRO A 774 -15.82 -4.47 24.15
C PRO A 774 -15.87 -2.95 24.40
N ASP A 775 -15.11 -2.42 25.35
CA ASP A 775 -15.00 -0.98 25.62
C ASP A 775 -13.84 -0.32 24.89
N ALA A 776 -13.06 -1.09 24.13
CA ALA A 776 -12.00 -0.62 23.28
C ALA A 776 -12.45 -0.57 21.80
N THR A 777 -12.07 0.50 21.09
CA THR A 777 -12.37 0.68 19.67
C THR A 777 -11.11 1.03 18.89
N GLY A 778 -10.88 0.29 17.80
CA GLY A 778 -9.88 0.60 16.78
C GLY A 778 -10.52 1.16 15.51
N PHE A 779 -9.71 1.76 14.66
CA PHE A 779 -10.11 2.24 13.34
C PHE A 779 -9.28 1.60 12.23
N LEU A 780 -9.91 1.40 11.08
CA LEU A 780 -9.24 0.88 9.89
C LEU A 780 -8.28 1.92 9.32
N GLY A 781 -7.05 1.50 9.04
CA GLY A 781 -6.06 2.30 8.33
C GLY A 781 -6.38 2.49 6.85
N ASP A 782 -5.48 3.11 6.12
CA ASP A 782 -5.63 3.31 4.67
C ASP A 782 -5.81 1.95 3.96
N HIS A 783 -6.57 1.97 2.88
CA HIS A 783 -7.03 0.78 2.13
C HIS A 783 -7.98 -0.17 2.88
N LEU A 784 -8.34 0.09 4.15
CA LEU A 784 -9.30 -0.67 4.96
C LEU A 784 -8.94 -2.17 5.11
N LEU A 785 -7.65 -2.51 5.11
CA LEU A 785 -7.17 -3.90 5.18
C LEU A 785 -6.85 -4.34 6.61
N ARG A 786 -6.43 -3.41 7.48
CA ARG A 786 -6.03 -3.65 8.86
C ARG A 786 -6.38 -2.44 9.73
N LEU A 787 -6.42 -2.65 11.03
CA LEU A 787 -6.52 -1.57 12.01
C LEU A 787 -5.20 -0.78 12.05
N SER A 788 -5.30 0.50 12.33
CA SER A 788 -4.18 1.39 12.61
C SER A 788 -4.47 2.25 13.82
N THR A 789 -3.47 2.47 14.67
CA THR A 789 -3.57 3.39 15.81
C THR A 789 -2.92 4.74 15.52
N ASP A 790 -2.23 4.92 14.39
CA ASP A 790 -1.46 6.12 14.10
C ASP A 790 -2.30 7.38 13.87
N LEU A 791 -1.61 8.53 13.78
CA LEU A 791 -2.26 9.82 13.57
C LEU A 791 -2.73 10.00 12.11
N ALA A 792 -1.95 9.53 11.14
CA ALA A 792 -2.23 9.78 9.73
C ALA A 792 -3.49 9.07 9.25
N THR A 793 -3.61 7.79 9.58
CA THR A 793 -4.60 6.90 8.97
C THR A 793 -5.58 6.30 9.96
N GLY A 794 -5.23 6.27 11.27
CA GLY A 794 -5.89 5.44 12.26
C GLY A 794 -6.55 6.17 13.42
N SER A 795 -6.63 5.44 14.54
CA SER A 795 -7.40 5.80 15.73
C SER A 795 -6.95 7.12 16.35
N ALA A 796 -5.65 7.44 16.40
CA ALA A 796 -5.15 8.67 16.99
C ALA A 796 -5.59 9.90 16.18
N GLY A 797 -5.63 9.81 14.85
CA GLY A 797 -6.15 10.88 14.00
C GLY A 797 -7.64 11.13 14.18
N VAL A 798 -8.42 10.06 14.34
CA VAL A 798 -9.85 10.15 14.63
C VAL A 798 -10.07 10.76 16.02
N LEU A 799 -9.32 10.31 17.04
CA LEU A 799 -9.38 10.87 18.41
C LEU A 799 -9.09 12.37 18.39
N ALA A 800 -8.02 12.78 17.73
CA ALA A 800 -7.65 14.17 17.57
C ALA A 800 -8.78 15.00 16.93
N ALA A 801 -9.34 14.55 15.81
CA ALA A 801 -10.42 15.26 15.13
C ALA A 801 -11.70 15.36 15.96
N LEU A 802 -11.97 14.41 16.86
CA LEU A 802 -13.14 14.44 17.74
C LEU A 802 -12.96 15.34 18.97
N THR A 803 -11.73 15.55 19.43
CA THR A 803 -11.43 16.21 20.71
C THR A 803 -10.67 17.52 20.60
N ALA A 804 -9.99 17.78 19.45
CA ALA A 804 -9.13 18.94 19.28
C ALA A 804 -9.92 20.27 19.37
N PRO A 805 -9.35 21.28 20.02
CA PRO A 805 -9.86 22.64 19.91
C PRO A 805 -9.59 23.22 18.52
N ARG A 806 -10.35 24.23 18.12
CA ARG A 806 -10.21 24.88 16.77
C ARG A 806 -8.79 25.32 16.42
N THR A 807 -7.99 25.66 17.42
CA THR A 807 -6.61 26.17 17.27
C THR A 807 -5.54 25.08 17.23
N ALA A 808 -5.88 23.79 17.43
CA ALA A 808 -4.93 22.70 17.51
C ALA A 808 -5.47 21.42 16.85
N VAL A 809 -6.05 21.56 15.67
CA VAL A 809 -6.60 20.43 14.89
C VAL A 809 -5.52 19.54 14.28
N LEU A 810 -4.29 20.05 14.16
CA LEU A 810 -3.11 19.35 13.69
C LEU A 810 -1.91 19.70 14.57
N PRO A 811 -0.94 18.74 14.73
CA PRO A 811 0.27 19.00 15.50
C PRO A 811 1.07 20.20 14.98
N TYR A 812 1.36 21.14 15.87
CA TYR A 812 2.33 22.24 15.67
C TYR A 812 2.03 23.20 14.51
N LEU A 813 0.81 23.25 14.00
CA LEU A 813 0.41 24.36 13.14
C LEU A 813 0.30 25.66 13.96
N PRO A 814 0.62 26.82 13.37
CA PRO A 814 0.41 28.10 14.03
C PRO A 814 -1.09 28.31 14.35
N ALA A 815 -1.41 28.96 15.45
CA ALA A 815 -2.79 29.38 15.68
C ALA A 815 -3.17 30.50 14.67
N PRO A 816 -4.39 30.49 14.10
CA PRO A 816 -4.82 31.61 13.26
C PRO A 816 -4.82 32.91 14.09
N ALA A 817 -4.40 34.00 13.44
CA ALA A 817 -4.46 35.32 14.07
C ALA A 817 -5.89 35.62 14.55
N PRO A 818 -6.10 36.25 15.73
CA PRO A 818 -7.43 36.61 16.18
C PRO A 818 -8.09 37.53 15.15
N VAL A 819 -9.27 37.14 14.67
CA VAL A 819 -10.04 37.97 13.73
C VAL A 819 -10.25 39.37 14.37
N PRO A 820 -9.82 40.46 13.71
CA PRO A 820 -10.07 41.81 14.23
C PRO A 820 -11.57 41.98 14.44
N ALA A 821 -11.98 42.36 15.64
CA ALA A 821 -13.37 42.66 15.94
C ALA A 821 -13.89 43.62 14.88
N ALA A 822 -14.99 43.27 14.21
CA ALA A 822 -15.62 44.14 13.23
C ALA A 822 -15.85 45.52 13.86
N ARG A 823 -15.14 46.54 13.36
CA ARG A 823 -15.36 47.94 13.77
C ARG A 823 -16.52 48.53 12.97
#